data_fc29d70a695ac534175278bc1a6f6413
#
_entry.id   fc29d70a695ac534175278bc1a6f6413
#
_cell.length_a   1.000
_cell.length_b   1.000
_cell.length_c   1.000
_cell.angle_alpha   90.00
_cell.angle_beta   90.00
_cell.angle_gamma   90.00
#
_symmetry.space_group_name_H-M   'P 1'
#
loop_
_entity.id
_entity.type
_entity.pdbx_description
1 polymer ?
#
loop_
_entity_poly.entity_id
_entity_poly.type
_entity_poly.pdbx_seq_one_letter_code
_entity_poly.pdbx_strand_id
1 'polypeptide(L)'
;MNVEHAFAADGPLAAAIPGFSPRPQQIEMAEHIAHTLKENGVLVAEAGTGTGKTYAYLVPALLNGGKVIISTGTKTLQDQLFNRDLPTVRGALKVPVGVALLKGRANYVCHYHLARNLVDGRFTTPEDAAHLRAIGRFMEITQSGDKAECPEVPEDAAAWMFATSSRDNCLGQECPNIKECFVAAARRNAMDADVVVVNHHLFFADVMLRDEGMGELLPSCNAVIFDEAHQLPEVASLFFGESVSTAQLLELARDTRSETVAAARDCLALIDATRKLEKAARDLRLSVQAQNARFGYAQLADNTAFHETIDALDVELTEFCTLVESQAERSEGLANCLRRTQELQQRLARWQVPEGTDWVRWVEVFSQTLALNATPLSIAAIFKRQMDGHPRAWVFTSATLAVGRDFGHYCRELGLNWVEPPIETAVWGSPFDYPAQAMLYAPQNMPEPNSPEYPDAVAKVAIPLIRAAQGRTFVLCTSLRAMRRIHELIADALERDKLDLPLLIQGEGSRSELLDRFRRLGNAILVASQSFWEGVDVPGDALSVVVIDKLPFAPPDDPVLAARIEHMNKSGLNPFMHYQLPRAVINVKQGAGRLIRTERDKGVLAICDPRMLTKPYGRRVWQSLPPMRRSKVEAEVVDFLEQLPPPAARQG
;
A
#
# COMPACT_ATOMS: atom_id res chain seq x y z
N MET A 1 35.65 -3.10 -6.11
CA MET A 1 35.30 -2.22 -4.98
C MET A 1 34.56 -3.08 -3.97
N ASN A 2 34.86 -2.98 -2.67
CA ASN A 2 34.10 -3.66 -1.64
C ASN A 2 33.05 -2.71 -1.00
N VAL A 3 32.10 -3.27 -0.26
CA VAL A 3 31.01 -2.52 0.37
C VAL A 3 31.54 -1.51 1.39
N GLU A 4 32.48 -1.91 2.24
CA GLU A 4 33.06 -1.06 3.27
C GLU A 4 33.69 0.22 2.70
N HIS A 5 34.50 0.09 1.63
CA HIS A 5 35.09 1.25 0.96
C HIS A 5 34.02 2.16 0.32
N ALA A 6 32.91 1.61 -0.19
CA ALA A 6 31.85 2.42 -0.78
C ALA A 6 31.24 3.42 0.25
N PHE A 7 31.14 3.01 1.52
CA PHE A 7 30.61 3.83 2.61
C PHE A 7 31.67 4.57 3.44
N ALA A 8 32.95 4.42 3.13
CA ALA A 8 34.02 5.09 3.88
C ALA A 8 33.93 6.63 3.77
N ALA A 9 34.50 7.35 4.74
CA ALA A 9 34.50 8.82 4.76
C ALA A 9 35.25 9.44 3.55
N ASP A 10 36.18 8.71 2.96
CA ASP A 10 36.91 9.05 1.74
C ASP A 10 36.42 8.22 0.52
N GLY A 11 35.32 7.51 0.69
CA GLY A 11 34.74 6.63 -0.33
C GLY A 11 33.91 7.36 -1.40
N PRO A 12 33.48 6.63 -2.44
CA PRO A 12 32.75 7.20 -3.55
C PRO A 12 31.41 7.82 -3.18
N LEU A 13 30.70 7.32 -2.17
CA LEU A 13 29.46 7.92 -1.70
C LEU A 13 29.71 9.26 -1.01
N ALA A 14 30.76 9.36 -0.18
CA ALA A 14 31.13 10.62 0.47
C ALA A 14 31.57 11.69 -0.54
N ALA A 15 32.23 11.27 -1.62
CA ALA A 15 32.61 12.18 -2.71
C ALA A 15 31.42 12.68 -3.54
N ALA A 16 30.36 11.87 -3.67
CA ALA A 16 29.21 12.17 -4.54
C ALA A 16 28.05 12.86 -3.80
N ILE A 17 27.92 12.67 -2.49
CA ILE A 17 26.76 13.11 -1.70
C ILE A 17 27.18 14.18 -0.68
N PRO A 18 26.77 15.44 -0.87
CA PRO A 18 27.06 16.51 0.10
C PRO A 18 26.52 16.16 1.49
N GLY A 19 27.40 16.25 2.51
CA GLY A 19 27.02 15.97 3.91
C GLY A 19 26.87 14.48 4.22
N PHE A 20 27.34 13.58 3.36
CA PHE A 20 27.37 12.15 3.67
C PHE A 20 28.21 11.88 4.92
N SER A 21 27.68 11.10 5.84
CA SER A 21 28.37 10.63 7.04
C SER A 21 28.25 9.11 7.13
N PRO A 22 29.35 8.38 7.22
CA PRO A 22 29.32 6.93 7.44
C PRO A 22 28.57 6.57 8.73
N ARG A 23 27.71 5.57 8.62
CA ARG A 23 26.93 5.04 9.76
C ARG A 23 27.26 3.56 9.94
N PRO A 24 27.79 3.15 11.11
CA PRO A 24 28.15 1.75 11.34
C PRO A 24 27.01 0.78 11.03
N GLN A 25 25.79 1.11 11.45
CA GLN A 25 24.59 0.29 11.20
C GLN A 25 24.30 0.11 9.71
N GLN A 26 24.56 1.15 8.89
CA GLN A 26 24.37 1.10 7.44
C GLN A 26 25.40 0.19 6.79
N ILE A 27 26.65 0.26 7.23
CA ILE A 27 27.75 -0.55 6.71
C ILE A 27 27.53 -2.03 7.05
N GLU A 28 27.26 -2.34 8.33
CA GLU A 28 26.94 -3.70 8.77
C GLU A 28 25.76 -4.30 7.98
N MET A 29 24.67 -3.54 7.81
CA MET A 29 23.53 -3.98 7.02
C MET A 29 23.94 -4.28 5.58
N ALA A 30 24.73 -3.42 4.97
CA ALA A 30 25.18 -3.59 3.59
C ALA A 30 26.10 -4.81 3.42
N GLU A 31 26.93 -5.11 4.41
CA GLU A 31 27.78 -6.31 4.43
C GLU A 31 26.97 -7.60 4.56
N HIS A 32 25.97 -7.63 5.45
CA HIS A 32 25.03 -8.75 5.56
C HIS A 32 24.26 -8.99 4.27
N ILE A 33 23.80 -7.92 3.62
CA ILE A 33 23.15 -8.04 2.31
C ILE A 33 24.12 -8.55 1.25
N ALA A 34 25.35 -8.05 1.20
CA ALA A 34 26.35 -8.53 0.25
C ALA A 34 26.67 -10.02 0.43
N HIS A 35 26.75 -10.48 1.69
CA HIS A 35 26.93 -11.90 2.02
C HIS A 35 25.71 -12.71 1.54
N THR A 36 24.50 -12.27 1.86
CA THR A 36 23.26 -12.93 1.43
C THR A 36 23.15 -13.05 -0.10
N LEU A 37 23.51 -11.98 -0.82
CA LEU A 37 23.51 -11.99 -2.30
C LEU A 37 24.50 -13.00 -2.87
N LYS A 38 25.69 -13.10 -2.27
CA LYS A 38 26.75 -14.02 -2.70
C LYS A 38 26.40 -15.49 -2.46
N GLU A 39 25.78 -15.79 -1.32
CA GLU A 39 25.47 -17.16 -0.92
C GLU A 39 24.06 -17.62 -1.37
N ASN A 40 23.33 -16.81 -2.11
CA ASN A 40 21.91 -17.03 -2.45
C ASN A 40 21.05 -17.33 -1.21
N GLY A 41 21.34 -16.63 -0.11
CA GLY A 41 20.69 -16.81 1.18
C GLY A 41 19.38 -16.07 1.33
N VAL A 42 18.81 -16.13 2.55
CA VAL A 42 17.58 -15.41 2.94
C VAL A 42 17.88 -14.55 4.16
N LEU A 43 17.69 -13.22 4.01
CA LEU A 43 17.86 -12.24 5.09
C LEU A 43 16.55 -11.53 5.40
N VAL A 44 16.17 -11.51 6.68
CA VAL A 44 15.07 -10.69 7.19
C VAL A 44 15.65 -9.62 8.12
N ALA A 45 15.58 -8.37 7.68
CA ALA A 45 16.33 -7.26 8.27
C ALA A 45 15.41 -6.11 8.71
N GLU A 46 15.52 -5.73 9.99
CA GLU A 46 14.95 -4.48 10.46
C GLU A 46 16.06 -3.45 10.67
N ALA A 47 15.94 -2.28 10.03
CA ALA A 47 16.85 -1.17 10.27
C ALA A 47 16.03 0.11 10.56
N GLY A 48 16.24 0.68 11.74
CA GLY A 48 15.50 1.84 12.22
C GLY A 48 15.56 3.04 11.28
N THR A 49 14.65 3.99 11.49
CA THR A 49 14.65 5.24 10.70
C THR A 49 16.00 5.96 10.79
N GLY A 50 16.43 6.56 9.68
CA GLY A 50 17.72 7.25 9.60
C GLY A 50 18.94 6.37 9.35
N THR A 51 18.82 5.04 9.36
CA THR A 51 19.96 4.13 9.06
C THR A 51 20.48 4.29 7.63
N GLY A 52 19.63 4.71 6.68
CA GLY A 52 19.98 4.79 5.27
C GLY A 52 19.82 3.44 4.55
N LYS A 53 18.76 2.70 4.89
CA LYS A 53 18.41 1.38 4.30
C LYS A 53 18.56 1.33 2.79
N THR A 54 18.07 2.34 2.09
CA THR A 54 18.06 2.38 0.63
C THR A 54 19.47 2.21 0.07
N TYR A 55 20.43 2.93 0.58
CA TYR A 55 21.81 2.81 0.13
C TYR A 55 22.47 1.51 0.62
N ALA A 56 22.10 1.06 1.82
CA ALA A 56 22.58 -0.21 2.37
C ALA A 56 22.25 -1.42 1.52
N TYR A 57 21.11 -1.42 0.79
CA TYR A 57 20.81 -2.50 -0.15
C TYR A 57 21.20 -2.18 -1.60
N LEU A 58 21.19 -0.91 -2.02
CA LEU A 58 21.59 -0.54 -3.39
C LEU A 58 23.07 -0.80 -3.68
N VAL A 59 23.94 -0.45 -2.75
CA VAL A 59 25.39 -0.62 -2.94
C VAL A 59 25.76 -2.08 -3.19
N PRO A 60 25.40 -3.05 -2.33
CA PRO A 60 25.72 -4.45 -2.61
C PRO A 60 24.98 -4.99 -3.84
N ALA A 61 23.73 -4.56 -4.11
CA ALA A 61 23.00 -4.97 -5.31
C ALA A 61 23.70 -4.55 -6.60
N LEU A 62 24.25 -3.32 -6.66
CA LEU A 62 24.96 -2.80 -7.82
C LEU A 62 26.38 -3.38 -7.97
N LEU A 63 27.02 -3.76 -6.86
CA LEU A 63 28.38 -4.31 -6.87
C LEU A 63 28.42 -5.82 -7.11
N ASN A 64 27.37 -6.56 -6.71
CA ASN A 64 27.34 -8.03 -6.81
C ASN A 64 27.26 -8.52 -8.27
N GLY A 65 26.69 -7.71 -9.16
CA GLY A 65 26.41 -8.12 -10.54
C GLY A 65 25.21 -9.07 -10.65
N GLY A 66 24.83 -9.42 -11.88
CA GLY A 66 23.64 -10.22 -12.15
C GLY A 66 22.36 -9.40 -12.12
N LYS A 67 21.22 -10.07 -12.35
CA LYS A 67 19.91 -9.39 -12.37
C LYS A 67 19.29 -9.32 -10.99
N VAL A 68 18.87 -8.12 -10.57
CA VAL A 68 18.25 -7.87 -9.26
C VAL A 68 16.90 -7.20 -9.46
N ILE A 69 15.87 -7.74 -8.80
CA ILE A 69 14.57 -7.09 -8.68
C ILE A 69 14.49 -6.40 -7.33
N ILE A 70 14.17 -5.10 -7.33
CA ILE A 70 13.92 -4.33 -6.10
C ILE A 70 12.43 -3.98 -6.07
N SER A 71 11.73 -4.54 -5.08
CA SER A 71 10.30 -4.33 -4.89
C SER A 71 10.04 -3.41 -3.70
N THR A 72 9.26 -2.35 -3.90
CA THR A 72 8.92 -1.37 -2.85
C THR A 72 7.43 -1.38 -2.51
N GLY A 73 7.06 -0.76 -1.38
CA GLY A 73 5.67 -0.76 -0.92
C GLY A 73 4.73 0.18 -1.70
N THR A 74 5.22 1.34 -2.16
CA THR A 74 4.38 2.37 -2.79
C THR A 74 4.98 2.90 -4.09
N LYS A 75 4.12 3.49 -4.95
CA LYS A 75 4.56 4.15 -6.18
C LYS A 75 5.52 5.32 -5.91
N THR A 76 5.24 6.13 -4.91
CA THR A 76 6.09 7.27 -4.53
C THR A 76 7.50 6.82 -4.14
N LEU A 77 7.61 5.73 -3.36
CA LEU A 77 8.92 5.14 -3.03
C LEU A 77 9.61 4.54 -4.25
N GLN A 78 8.84 3.93 -5.16
CA GLN A 78 9.34 3.41 -6.42
C GLN A 78 9.95 4.52 -7.29
N ASP A 79 9.23 5.64 -7.45
CA ASP A 79 9.70 6.81 -8.20
C ASP A 79 10.91 7.48 -7.53
N GLN A 80 10.91 7.63 -6.22
CA GLN A 80 12.04 8.15 -5.47
C GLN A 80 13.29 7.28 -5.66
N LEU A 81 13.15 5.97 -5.51
CA LEU A 81 14.22 5.01 -5.67
C LEU A 81 14.82 5.08 -7.08
N PHE A 82 13.96 5.08 -8.11
CA PHE A 82 14.39 5.05 -9.51
C PHE A 82 14.96 6.39 -9.98
N ASN A 83 14.31 7.51 -9.67
CA ASN A 83 14.67 8.82 -10.20
C ASN A 83 15.77 9.55 -9.40
N ARG A 84 15.97 9.19 -8.13
CA ARG A 84 16.91 9.88 -7.24
C ARG A 84 17.98 8.96 -6.67
N ASP A 85 17.60 7.92 -5.95
CA ASP A 85 18.53 7.17 -5.12
C ASP A 85 19.42 6.25 -5.96
N LEU A 86 18.85 5.54 -6.93
CA LEU A 86 19.56 4.62 -7.82
C LEU A 86 20.55 5.35 -8.74
N PRO A 87 20.19 6.45 -9.43
CA PRO A 87 21.15 7.23 -10.22
C PRO A 87 22.30 7.79 -9.37
N THR A 88 22.01 8.26 -8.15
CA THR A 88 23.03 8.79 -7.22
C THR A 88 24.05 7.72 -6.86
N VAL A 89 23.59 6.53 -6.41
CA VAL A 89 24.49 5.44 -6.01
C VAL A 89 25.24 4.89 -7.22
N ARG A 90 24.55 4.64 -8.35
CA ARG A 90 25.18 4.15 -9.59
C ARG A 90 26.26 5.10 -10.08
N GLY A 91 25.99 6.41 -10.07
CA GLY A 91 26.94 7.44 -10.48
C GLY A 91 28.15 7.50 -9.53
N ALA A 92 27.95 7.42 -8.22
CA ALA A 92 29.00 7.37 -7.22
C ALA A 92 29.91 6.15 -7.41
N LEU A 93 29.33 4.98 -7.56
CA LEU A 93 30.08 3.72 -7.75
C LEU A 93 30.70 3.57 -9.14
N LYS A 94 30.26 4.37 -10.11
CA LYS A 94 30.71 4.31 -11.54
C LYS A 94 30.54 2.92 -12.16
N VAL A 95 29.43 2.23 -11.83
CA VAL A 95 29.13 0.90 -12.36
C VAL A 95 28.26 0.98 -13.63
N PRO A 96 28.59 0.23 -14.70
CA PRO A 96 27.82 0.23 -15.94
C PRO A 96 26.61 -0.70 -15.87
N VAL A 97 25.68 -0.45 -14.94
CA VAL A 97 24.50 -1.27 -14.69
C VAL A 97 23.28 -0.65 -15.39
N GLY A 98 22.58 -1.42 -16.20
CA GLY A 98 21.32 -1.07 -16.82
C GLY A 98 20.19 -1.09 -15.78
N VAL A 99 19.34 -0.04 -15.74
CA VAL A 99 18.25 0.08 -14.76
C VAL A 99 16.93 0.32 -15.46
N ALA A 100 15.86 -0.29 -14.97
CA ALA A 100 14.50 -0.08 -15.48
C ALA A 100 13.49 0.08 -14.36
N LEU A 101 12.47 0.90 -14.63
CA LEU A 101 11.29 1.05 -13.82
C LEU A 101 10.13 0.36 -14.51
N LEU A 102 9.42 -0.53 -13.81
CA LEU A 102 8.21 -1.12 -14.32
C LEU A 102 7.06 -0.89 -13.33
N LYS A 103 6.03 -0.20 -13.82
CA LYS A 103 4.78 0.04 -13.09
C LYS A 103 3.66 -0.84 -13.63
N GLY A 104 2.58 -0.97 -12.87
CA GLY A 104 1.36 -1.61 -13.36
C GLY A 104 0.75 -0.83 -14.54
N ARG A 105 0.13 -1.53 -15.48
CA ARG A 105 -0.37 -0.96 -16.74
C ARG A 105 -1.32 0.23 -16.59
N ALA A 106 -2.09 0.31 -15.50
CA ALA A 106 -2.93 1.46 -15.18
C ALA A 106 -2.16 2.76 -14.88
N ASN A 107 -0.82 2.73 -14.89
CA ASN A 107 0.01 3.92 -14.76
C ASN A 107 0.55 4.42 -16.10
N TYR A 108 0.23 3.76 -17.21
CA TYR A 108 0.67 4.17 -18.54
C TYR A 108 -0.51 4.54 -19.42
N VAL A 109 -0.35 5.58 -20.24
CA VAL A 109 -1.34 5.94 -21.27
C VAL A 109 -1.49 4.77 -22.25
N CYS A 110 -2.72 4.45 -22.60
CA CYS A 110 -3.06 3.43 -23.57
C CYS A 110 -3.58 4.07 -24.86
N HIS A 111 -2.85 3.92 -25.95
CA HIS A 111 -3.22 4.45 -27.27
C HIS A 111 -4.62 3.97 -27.69
N TYR A 112 -4.91 2.70 -27.49
CA TYR A 112 -6.19 2.10 -27.88
C TYR A 112 -7.39 2.71 -27.11
N HIS A 113 -7.30 2.73 -25.77
CA HIS A 113 -8.40 3.24 -24.94
C HIS A 113 -8.57 4.75 -25.08
N LEU A 114 -7.48 5.50 -25.10
CA LEU A 114 -7.52 6.95 -25.25
C LEU A 114 -8.13 7.37 -26.58
N ALA A 115 -7.65 6.82 -27.72
CA ALA A 115 -8.19 7.14 -29.04
C ALA A 115 -9.69 6.84 -29.14
N ARG A 116 -10.11 5.70 -28.60
CA ARG A 116 -11.51 5.28 -28.61
C ARG A 116 -12.38 6.20 -27.77
N ASN A 117 -11.98 6.52 -26.55
CA ASN A 117 -12.79 7.35 -25.66
C ASN A 117 -12.83 8.83 -26.09
N LEU A 118 -11.81 9.33 -26.79
CA LEU A 118 -11.84 10.65 -27.41
C LEU A 118 -12.91 10.75 -28.51
N VAL A 119 -13.15 9.66 -29.26
CA VAL A 119 -14.17 9.61 -30.31
C VAL A 119 -15.55 9.40 -29.71
N ASP A 120 -15.70 8.52 -28.73
CA ASP A 120 -17.00 8.16 -28.13
C ASP A 120 -17.62 9.30 -27.31
N GLY A 121 -16.84 10.29 -26.85
CA GLY A 121 -17.32 11.53 -26.22
C GLY A 121 -18.14 11.34 -24.94
N ARG A 122 -18.02 10.19 -24.26
CA ARG A 122 -18.85 9.81 -23.11
C ARG A 122 -18.22 10.25 -21.79
N PHE A 123 -18.11 11.56 -21.58
CA PHE A 123 -17.56 12.11 -20.35
C PHE A 123 -18.66 12.41 -19.35
N THR A 124 -18.40 12.14 -18.08
CA THR A 124 -19.34 12.43 -17.00
C THR A 124 -19.36 13.92 -16.65
N THR A 125 -18.23 14.60 -16.84
CA THR A 125 -18.08 16.02 -16.53
C THR A 125 -17.29 16.77 -17.62
N PRO A 126 -17.47 18.11 -17.77
CA PRO A 126 -16.62 18.93 -18.64
C PRO A 126 -15.13 18.88 -18.26
N GLU A 127 -14.83 18.68 -16.98
CA GLU A 127 -13.47 18.55 -16.45
C GLU A 127 -12.80 17.28 -16.96
N ASP A 128 -13.50 16.12 -16.91
CA ASP A 128 -12.99 14.87 -17.46
C ASP A 128 -12.65 14.99 -18.95
N ALA A 129 -13.48 15.73 -19.70
CA ALA A 129 -13.23 16.00 -21.12
C ALA A 129 -12.00 16.89 -21.33
N ALA A 130 -11.75 17.86 -20.46
CA ALA A 130 -10.57 18.71 -20.51
C ALA A 130 -9.31 17.92 -20.18
N HIS A 131 -9.35 17.12 -19.11
CA HIS A 131 -8.27 16.23 -18.71
C HIS A 131 -7.93 15.22 -19.80
N LEU A 132 -8.93 14.60 -20.45
CA LEU A 132 -8.66 13.63 -21.50
C LEU A 132 -7.97 14.24 -22.72
N ARG A 133 -8.33 15.50 -23.08
CA ARG A 133 -7.60 16.24 -24.12
C ARG A 133 -6.17 16.58 -23.71
N ALA A 134 -5.94 16.90 -22.43
CA ALA A 134 -4.58 17.11 -21.90
C ALA A 134 -3.76 15.82 -21.96
N ILE A 135 -4.34 14.68 -21.60
CA ILE A 135 -3.70 13.36 -21.74
C ILE A 135 -3.38 13.05 -23.21
N GLY A 136 -4.28 13.43 -24.14
CA GLY A 136 -4.03 13.29 -25.58
C GLY A 136 -2.78 14.05 -26.02
N ARG A 137 -2.63 15.32 -25.63
CA ARG A 137 -1.44 16.12 -25.92
C ARG A 137 -0.17 15.53 -25.26
N PHE A 138 -0.30 15.07 -24.00
CA PHE A 138 0.80 14.42 -23.29
C PHE A 138 1.27 13.16 -24.02
N MET A 139 0.36 12.33 -24.52
CA MET A 139 0.69 11.10 -25.26
C MET A 139 1.54 11.38 -26.51
N GLU A 140 1.36 12.52 -27.16
CA GLU A 140 2.14 12.88 -28.36
C GLU A 140 3.61 13.23 -28.06
N ILE A 141 3.92 13.64 -26.84
CA ILE A 141 5.26 14.13 -26.44
C ILE A 141 6.00 13.22 -25.49
N THR A 142 5.29 12.34 -24.75
CA THR A 142 5.89 11.45 -23.76
C THR A 142 6.69 10.31 -24.42
N GLN A 143 7.79 9.93 -23.80
CA GLN A 143 8.56 8.74 -24.18
C GLN A 143 8.21 7.52 -23.34
N SER A 144 7.80 7.73 -22.09
CA SER A 144 7.47 6.68 -21.13
C SER A 144 5.99 6.32 -21.11
N GLY A 145 5.12 7.29 -21.39
CA GLY A 145 3.68 7.21 -21.20
C GLY A 145 3.24 7.16 -19.74
N ASP A 146 4.16 7.39 -18.79
CA ASP A 146 3.85 7.34 -17.35
C ASP A 146 2.97 8.54 -16.95
N LYS A 147 1.80 8.27 -16.37
CA LYS A 147 0.87 9.32 -15.94
C LYS A 147 1.44 10.28 -14.90
N ALA A 148 2.41 9.85 -14.10
CA ALA A 148 3.09 10.70 -13.13
C ALA A 148 3.89 11.84 -13.80
N GLU A 149 4.22 11.71 -15.09
CA GLU A 149 4.90 12.73 -15.88
C GLU A 149 3.95 13.74 -16.54
N CYS A 150 2.63 13.60 -16.32
CA CYS A 150 1.60 14.50 -16.86
C CYS A 150 1.18 15.56 -15.83
N PRO A 151 1.80 16.75 -15.78
CA PRO A 151 1.55 17.72 -14.72
C PRO A 151 0.17 18.41 -14.84
N GLU A 152 -0.43 18.37 -16.03
CA GLU A 152 -1.73 19.02 -16.29
C GLU A 152 -2.93 18.24 -15.73
N VAL A 153 -2.75 16.95 -15.36
CA VAL A 153 -3.83 16.07 -14.91
C VAL A 153 -3.42 15.36 -13.63
N PRO A 154 -4.14 15.57 -12.51
CA PRO A 154 -3.88 14.85 -11.27
C PRO A 154 -3.88 13.33 -11.46
N GLU A 155 -2.97 12.62 -10.79
CA GLU A 155 -2.86 11.15 -10.94
C GLU A 155 -4.13 10.38 -10.53
N ASP A 156 -4.94 10.95 -9.67
CA ASP A 156 -6.21 10.41 -9.17
C ASP A 156 -7.44 10.90 -9.95
N ALA A 157 -7.24 11.72 -11.00
CA ALA A 157 -8.34 12.19 -11.84
C ALA A 157 -9.09 11.03 -12.51
N ALA A 158 -10.42 11.11 -12.51
CA ALA A 158 -11.28 10.07 -13.11
C ALA A 158 -11.02 9.86 -14.61
N ALA A 159 -10.52 10.89 -15.31
CA ALA A 159 -10.16 10.82 -16.73
C ALA A 159 -9.14 9.71 -17.06
N TRP A 160 -8.27 9.33 -16.12
CA TRP A 160 -7.29 8.24 -16.33
C TRP A 160 -7.95 6.88 -16.57
N MET A 161 -9.14 6.64 -16.04
CA MET A 161 -9.90 5.40 -16.32
C MET A 161 -10.23 5.23 -17.83
N PHE A 162 -10.33 6.33 -18.57
CA PHE A 162 -10.59 6.34 -20.00
C PHE A 162 -9.33 6.31 -20.86
N ALA A 163 -8.17 6.59 -20.26
CA ALA A 163 -6.90 6.74 -20.98
C ALA A 163 -5.88 5.63 -20.66
N THR A 164 -6.16 4.74 -19.72
CA THR A 164 -5.27 3.65 -19.32
C THR A 164 -5.93 2.29 -19.54
N SER A 165 -5.18 1.21 -19.35
CA SER A 165 -5.72 -0.14 -19.42
C SER A 165 -5.59 -0.88 -18.08
N SER A 166 -6.51 -1.81 -17.82
CA SER A 166 -6.44 -2.79 -16.74
C SER A 166 -5.94 -4.15 -17.25
N ARG A 167 -5.73 -5.12 -16.34
CA ARG A 167 -5.46 -6.50 -16.73
C ARG A 167 -6.62 -7.05 -17.59
N ASP A 168 -7.83 -6.71 -17.20
CA ASP A 168 -9.04 -7.28 -17.76
C ASP A 168 -9.36 -6.72 -19.15
N ASN A 169 -9.12 -5.42 -19.41
CA ASN A 169 -9.51 -4.76 -20.66
C ASN A 169 -8.37 -4.58 -21.68
N CYS A 170 -7.13 -5.00 -21.38
CA CYS A 170 -6.01 -4.93 -22.32
C CYS A 170 -6.07 -6.06 -23.36
N LEU A 171 -5.93 -5.72 -24.64
CA LEU A 171 -5.94 -6.69 -25.75
C LEU A 171 -4.63 -7.49 -25.90
N GLY A 172 -3.61 -7.19 -25.11
CA GLY A 172 -2.34 -7.92 -25.13
C GLY A 172 -1.61 -7.83 -26.46
N GLN A 173 -1.14 -8.97 -26.98
CA GLN A 173 -0.38 -9.06 -28.24
C GLN A 173 -1.24 -8.76 -29.47
N GLU A 174 -2.54 -8.96 -29.39
CA GLU A 174 -3.50 -8.72 -30.48
C GLU A 174 -3.92 -7.23 -30.58
N CYS A 175 -3.35 -6.38 -29.72
CA CYS A 175 -3.67 -4.94 -29.75
C CYS A 175 -3.15 -4.29 -31.04
N PRO A 176 -3.98 -3.56 -31.80
CA PRO A 176 -3.56 -2.85 -33.02
C PRO A 176 -2.43 -1.85 -32.75
N ASN A 177 -2.35 -1.33 -31.53
CA ASN A 177 -1.31 -0.37 -31.10
C ASN A 177 -0.14 -1.01 -30.35
N ILE A 178 0.08 -2.34 -30.47
CA ILE A 178 1.11 -3.04 -29.69
C ILE A 178 2.54 -2.52 -29.94
N LYS A 179 2.83 -2.06 -31.13
CA LYS A 179 4.15 -1.52 -31.51
C LYS A 179 4.49 -0.23 -30.76
N GLU A 180 3.48 0.60 -30.50
CA GLU A 180 3.59 1.91 -29.84
C GLU A 180 3.27 1.83 -28.34
N CYS A 181 2.93 0.63 -27.85
CA CYS A 181 2.45 0.41 -26.49
C CYS A 181 3.54 0.70 -25.46
N PHE A 182 3.33 1.71 -24.61
CA PHE A 182 4.24 2.08 -23.52
C PHE A 182 4.45 0.95 -22.51
N VAL A 183 3.39 0.19 -22.17
CA VAL A 183 3.52 -0.98 -21.28
C VAL A 183 4.43 -2.04 -21.89
N ALA A 184 4.27 -2.34 -23.19
CA ALA A 184 5.11 -3.30 -23.88
C ALA A 184 6.56 -2.82 -23.96
N ALA A 185 6.79 -1.53 -24.17
CA ALA A 185 8.12 -0.93 -24.16
C ALA A 185 8.77 -1.00 -22.78
N ALA A 186 8.05 -0.62 -21.72
CA ALA A 186 8.53 -0.69 -20.34
C ALA A 186 8.88 -2.13 -19.92
N ARG A 187 8.09 -3.13 -20.35
CA ARG A 187 8.40 -4.56 -20.11
C ARG A 187 9.67 -5.00 -20.83
N ARG A 188 9.85 -4.65 -22.09
CA ARG A 188 11.10 -4.96 -22.83
C ARG A 188 12.31 -4.38 -22.11
N ASN A 189 12.23 -3.11 -21.72
CA ASN A 189 13.30 -2.45 -20.98
C ASN A 189 13.60 -3.16 -19.64
N ALA A 190 12.56 -3.62 -18.93
CA ALA A 190 12.73 -4.38 -17.69
C ALA A 190 13.37 -5.75 -17.91
N MET A 191 13.02 -6.45 -19.01
CA MET A 191 13.63 -7.74 -19.33
C MET A 191 15.12 -7.63 -19.65
N ASP A 192 15.54 -6.51 -20.25
CA ASP A 192 16.93 -6.27 -20.65
C ASP A 192 17.79 -5.71 -19.51
N ALA A 193 17.20 -5.03 -18.53
CA ALA A 193 17.91 -4.37 -17.44
C ALA A 193 18.56 -5.35 -16.45
N ASP A 194 19.63 -4.87 -15.79
CA ASP A 194 20.31 -5.58 -14.70
C ASP A 194 19.59 -5.36 -13.37
N VAL A 195 19.05 -4.15 -13.14
CA VAL A 195 18.26 -3.82 -11.95
C VAL A 195 16.88 -3.33 -12.36
N VAL A 196 15.84 -4.01 -11.86
CA VAL A 196 14.44 -3.67 -12.13
C VAL A 196 13.75 -3.21 -10.87
N VAL A 197 13.21 -1.99 -10.88
CA VAL A 197 12.44 -1.44 -9.76
C VAL A 197 10.96 -1.66 -10.03
N VAL A 198 10.26 -2.30 -9.08
CA VAL A 198 8.83 -2.60 -9.14
C VAL A 198 8.17 -2.27 -7.79
N ASN A 199 6.85 -2.35 -7.73
CA ASN A 199 6.15 -2.40 -6.44
C ASN A 199 5.74 -3.84 -6.10
N HIS A 200 5.37 -4.08 -4.83
CA HIS A 200 4.96 -5.40 -4.36
C HIS A 200 3.79 -5.99 -5.14
N HIS A 201 2.83 -5.16 -5.55
CA HIS A 201 1.70 -5.58 -6.36
C HIS A 201 2.13 -6.16 -7.71
N LEU A 202 3.07 -5.52 -8.38
CA LEU A 202 3.56 -5.99 -9.67
C LEU A 202 4.41 -7.26 -9.54
N PHE A 203 5.19 -7.36 -8.45
CA PHE A 203 5.91 -8.57 -8.12
C PHE A 203 4.96 -9.77 -7.96
N PHE A 204 3.90 -9.63 -7.17
CA PHE A 204 2.92 -10.72 -7.00
C PHE A 204 2.09 -10.97 -8.26
N ALA A 205 1.86 -9.96 -9.10
CA ALA A 205 1.23 -10.16 -10.40
C ALA A 205 2.09 -11.05 -11.32
N ASP A 206 3.42 -10.89 -11.29
CA ASP A 206 4.35 -11.76 -12.02
C ASP A 206 4.31 -13.20 -11.48
N VAL A 207 4.32 -13.34 -10.15
CA VAL A 207 4.19 -14.65 -9.48
C VAL A 207 2.95 -15.38 -9.93
N MET A 208 1.79 -14.73 -9.94
CA MET A 208 0.54 -15.36 -10.38
C MET A 208 0.57 -15.78 -11.84
N LEU A 209 1.10 -14.93 -12.73
CA LEU A 209 1.17 -15.24 -14.16
C LEU A 209 2.08 -16.44 -14.44
N ARG A 210 3.18 -16.57 -13.71
CA ARG A 210 4.08 -17.73 -13.80
C ARG A 210 3.39 -19.01 -13.31
N ASP A 211 2.69 -18.96 -12.18
CA ASP A 211 1.96 -20.09 -11.63
C ASP A 211 0.85 -20.57 -12.57
N GLU A 212 0.19 -19.65 -13.27
CA GLU A 212 -0.86 -19.94 -14.26
C GLU A 212 -0.28 -20.33 -15.65
N GLY A 213 1.03 -20.30 -15.84
CA GLY A 213 1.69 -20.58 -17.13
C GLY A 213 1.41 -19.55 -18.22
N MET A 214 0.95 -18.36 -17.85
CA MET A 214 0.55 -17.29 -18.79
C MET A 214 1.70 -16.35 -19.19
N GLY A 215 2.94 -16.67 -18.82
CA GLY A 215 4.13 -15.88 -19.14
C GLY A 215 4.71 -15.12 -17.96
N GLU A 216 5.67 -14.24 -18.24
CA GLU A 216 6.45 -13.50 -17.26
C GLU A 216 6.32 -12.00 -17.48
N LEU A 217 6.22 -11.21 -16.39
CA LEU A 217 6.30 -9.75 -16.41
C LEU A 217 7.71 -9.27 -16.10
N LEU A 218 8.43 -10.02 -15.26
CA LEU A 218 9.75 -9.69 -14.75
C LEU A 218 10.79 -10.69 -15.23
N PRO A 219 12.04 -10.28 -15.42
CA PRO A 219 13.11 -11.20 -15.82
C PRO A 219 13.41 -12.22 -14.73
N SER A 220 13.98 -13.35 -15.12
CA SER A 220 14.67 -14.23 -14.19
C SER A 220 15.81 -13.45 -13.51
N CYS A 221 15.94 -13.57 -12.19
CA CYS A 221 16.87 -12.77 -11.40
C CYS A 221 17.68 -13.60 -10.41
N ASN A 222 18.85 -13.08 -10.04
CA ASN A 222 19.74 -13.65 -9.04
C ASN A 222 19.36 -13.26 -7.62
N ALA A 223 18.66 -12.13 -7.47
CA ALA A 223 18.22 -11.65 -6.18
C ALA A 223 16.90 -10.87 -6.24
N VAL A 224 16.14 -10.96 -5.16
CA VAL A 224 14.96 -10.12 -4.91
C VAL A 224 15.14 -9.39 -3.60
N ILE A 225 15.02 -8.06 -3.64
CA ILE A 225 15.09 -7.20 -2.46
C ILE A 225 13.73 -6.56 -2.26
N PHE A 226 13.12 -6.82 -1.12
CA PHE A 226 11.86 -6.18 -0.71
C PHE A 226 12.15 -5.06 0.28
N ASP A 227 11.86 -3.84 -0.12
CA ASP A 227 11.85 -2.67 0.76
C ASP A 227 10.43 -2.41 1.25
N GLU A 228 10.29 -1.95 2.49
CA GLU A 228 9.01 -1.90 3.22
C GLU A 228 8.30 -3.28 3.27
N ALA A 229 9.10 -4.32 3.51
CA ALA A 229 8.68 -5.72 3.47
C ALA A 229 7.57 -6.08 4.47
N HIS A 230 7.30 -5.22 5.48
CA HIS A 230 6.18 -5.38 6.41
C HIS A 230 4.81 -5.41 5.71
N GLN A 231 4.71 -4.86 4.48
CA GLN A 231 3.47 -4.84 3.70
C GLN A 231 3.23 -6.15 2.92
N LEU A 232 4.26 -6.97 2.72
CA LEU A 232 4.17 -8.16 1.87
C LEU A 232 3.04 -9.13 2.26
N PRO A 233 2.82 -9.48 3.55
CA PRO A 233 1.76 -10.41 3.91
C PRO A 233 0.37 -9.94 3.50
N GLU A 234 0.11 -8.64 3.63
CA GLU A 234 -1.18 -8.05 3.27
C GLU A 234 -1.36 -7.97 1.75
N VAL A 235 -0.35 -7.45 1.05
CA VAL A 235 -0.37 -7.36 -0.42
C VAL A 235 -0.50 -8.75 -1.05
N ALA A 236 0.24 -9.74 -0.56
CA ALA A 236 0.14 -11.12 -1.03
C ALA A 236 -1.26 -11.71 -0.81
N SER A 237 -1.85 -11.48 0.37
CA SER A 237 -3.21 -11.96 0.68
C SER A 237 -4.27 -11.37 -0.26
N LEU A 238 -4.11 -10.11 -0.68
CA LEU A 238 -4.98 -9.49 -1.67
C LEU A 238 -4.76 -10.09 -3.08
N PHE A 239 -3.51 -10.33 -3.45
CA PHE A 239 -3.17 -10.84 -4.78
C PHE A 239 -3.59 -12.29 -5.00
N PHE A 240 -3.38 -13.14 -4.01
CA PHE A 240 -3.77 -14.55 -4.07
C PHE A 240 -5.25 -14.77 -3.73
N GLY A 241 -5.98 -13.69 -3.42
CA GLY A 241 -7.43 -13.70 -3.30
C GLY A 241 -8.13 -13.62 -4.65
N GLU A 242 -9.36 -14.10 -4.70
CA GLU A 242 -10.25 -13.96 -5.84
C GLU A 242 -11.37 -12.97 -5.53
N SER A 243 -11.79 -12.22 -6.54
CA SER A 243 -12.87 -11.26 -6.39
C SER A 243 -13.74 -11.20 -7.64
N VAL A 244 -15.06 -11.11 -7.42
CA VAL A 244 -16.05 -10.74 -8.43
C VAL A 244 -16.78 -9.51 -7.92
N SER A 245 -16.68 -8.39 -8.65
CA SER A 245 -17.34 -7.16 -8.24
C SER A 245 -18.41 -6.71 -9.22
N THR A 246 -19.44 -6.06 -8.70
CA THR A 246 -20.47 -5.44 -9.54
C THR A 246 -19.87 -4.34 -10.44
N ALA A 247 -18.76 -3.70 -10.03
CA ALA A 247 -18.03 -2.75 -10.86
C ALA A 247 -17.45 -3.41 -12.13
N GLN A 248 -16.82 -4.60 -11.98
CA GLN A 248 -16.28 -5.35 -13.13
C GLN A 248 -17.39 -5.80 -14.09
N LEU A 249 -18.53 -6.23 -13.57
CA LEU A 249 -19.70 -6.61 -14.39
C LEU A 249 -20.27 -5.42 -15.16
N LEU A 250 -20.39 -4.24 -14.52
CA LEU A 250 -20.86 -3.00 -15.16
C LEU A 250 -19.86 -2.50 -16.22
N GLU A 251 -18.57 -2.62 -15.97
CA GLU A 251 -17.52 -2.29 -16.94
C GLU A 251 -17.58 -3.24 -18.15
N LEU A 252 -17.66 -4.55 -17.91
CA LEU A 252 -17.80 -5.57 -18.96
C LEU A 252 -19.02 -5.31 -19.84
N ALA A 253 -20.18 -5.03 -19.24
CA ALA A 253 -21.40 -4.71 -19.96
C ALA A 253 -21.25 -3.46 -20.85
N ARG A 254 -20.58 -2.41 -20.32
CA ARG A 254 -20.30 -1.17 -21.04
C ARG A 254 -19.38 -1.41 -22.23
N ASP A 255 -18.28 -2.12 -22.00
CA ASP A 255 -17.29 -2.42 -23.05
C ASP A 255 -17.90 -3.27 -24.14
N THR A 256 -18.64 -4.33 -23.76
CA THR A 256 -19.34 -5.19 -24.74
C THR A 256 -20.34 -4.40 -25.58
N ARG A 257 -21.08 -3.48 -24.97
CA ARG A 257 -22.01 -2.60 -25.71
C ARG A 257 -21.27 -1.75 -26.72
N SER A 258 -20.15 -1.16 -26.34
CA SER A 258 -19.32 -0.34 -27.21
C SER A 258 -18.74 -1.16 -28.36
N GLU A 259 -18.24 -2.38 -28.09
CA GLU A 259 -17.73 -3.30 -29.09
C GLU A 259 -18.84 -3.76 -30.05
N THR A 260 -20.04 -4.05 -29.51
CA THR A 260 -21.20 -4.43 -30.34
C THR A 260 -21.59 -3.33 -31.31
N VAL A 261 -21.61 -2.07 -30.84
CA VAL A 261 -21.92 -0.92 -31.73
C VAL A 261 -20.83 -0.74 -32.79
N ALA A 262 -19.58 -1.07 -32.50
CA ALA A 262 -18.48 -0.96 -33.46
C ALA A 262 -18.49 -2.11 -34.50
N ALA A 263 -18.61 -3.37 -34.05
CA ALA A 263 -18.32 -4.56 -34.84
C ALA A 263 -19.51 -5.51 -35.09
N ALA A 264 -20.64 -5.38 -34.33
CA ALA A 264 -21.78 -6.31 -34.39
C ALA A 264 -23.12 -5.60 -34.25
N ARG A 265 -23.32 -4.51 -34.99
CA ARG A 265 -24.54 -3.66 -34.94
C ARG A 265 -25.83 -4.40 -35.26
N ASP A 266 -25.75 -5.47 -35.99
CA ASP A 266 -26.85 -6.36 -36.37
C ASP A 266 -27.30 -7.27 -35.20
N CYS A 267 -26.48 -7.43 -34.15
CA CYS A 267 -26.81 -8.27 -32.99
C CYS A 267 -27.45 -7.45 -31.86
N LEU A 268 -28.72 -7.09 -32.01
CA LEU A 268 -29.48 -6.34 -30.99
C LEU A 268 -29.64 -7.13 -29.69
N ALA A 269 -29.70 -8.46 -29.78
CA ALA A 269 -29.79 -9.33 -28.61
C ALA A 269 -28.60 -9.14 -27.64
N LEU A 270 -27.38 -8.90 -28.15
CA LEU A 270 -26.21 -8.66 -27.32
C LEU A 270 -26.32 -7.31 -26.58
N ILE A 271 -26.92 -6.27 -27.21
CA ILE A 271 -27.17 -5.00 -26.53
C ILE A 271 -28.17 -5.16 -25.38
N ASP A 272 -29.24 -5.95 -25.60
CA ASP A 272 -30.20 -6.23 -24.54
C ASP A 272 -29.61 -7.08 -23.41
N ALA A 273 -28.74 -8.04 -23.73
CA ALA A 273 -28.01 -8.82 -22.75
C ALA A 273 -27.09 -7.94 -21.87
N THR A 274 -26.43 -6.90 -22.44
CA THR A 274 -25.65 -5.96 -21.63
C THR A 274 -26.51 -5.23 -20.59
N ARG A 275 -27.77 -4.87 -20.94
CA ARG A 275 -28.70 -4.20 -20.01
C ARG A 275 -29.16 -5.13 -18.89
N LYS A 276 -29.43 -6.40 -19.24
CA LYS A 276 -29.80 -7.41 -18.25
C LYS A 276 -28.66 -7.66 -17.26
N LEU A 277 -27.43 -7.80 -17.73
CA LEU A 277 -26.24 -7.97 -16.87
C LEU A 277 -26.02 -6.74 -15.96
N GLU A 278 -26.18 -5.52 -16.50
CA GLU A 278 -26.13 -4.30 -15.67
C GLU A 278 -27.19 -4.30 -14.57
N LYS A 279 -28.41 -4.74 -14.90
CA LYS A 279 -29.49 -4.84 -13.91
C LYS A 279 -29.15 -5.86 -12.83
N ALA A 280 -28.77 -7.08 -13.20
CA ALA A 280 -28.40 -8.13 -12.25
C ALA A 280 -27.26 -7.67 -11.31
N ALA A 281 -26.24 -7.00 -11.83
CA ALA A 281 -25.16 -6.44 -11.01
C ALA A 281 -25.68 -5.37 -10.02
N ARG A 282 -26.62 -4.52 -10.39
CA ARG A 282 -27.22 -3.52 -9.50
C ARG A 282 -28.15 -4.17 -8.47
N ASP A 283 -28.94 -5.16 -8.88
CA ASP A 283 -29.83 -5.90 -7.99
C ASP A 283 -29.03 -6.61 -6.90
N LEU A 284 -27.89 -7.23 -7.25
CA LEU A 284 -26.96 -7.81 -6.27
C LEU A 284 -26.44 -6.75 -5.29
N ARG A 285 -26.07 -5.55 -5.74
CA ARG A 285 -25.66 -4.47 -4.83
C ARG A 285 -26.78 -4.07 -3.88
N LEU A 286 -28.01 -4.01 -4.35
CA LEU A 286 -29.19 -3.58 -3.58
C LEU A 286 -29.68 -4.64 -2.60
N SER A 287 -29.34 -5.93 -2.80
CA SER A 287 -29.74 -7.02 -1.92
C SER A 287 -29.12 -6.93 -0.51
N VAL A 288 -28.03 -6.16 -0.35
CA VAL A 288 -27.38 -5.90 0.93
C VAL A 288 -27.57 -4.42 1.32
N GLN A 289 -28.44 -4.17 2.32
CA GLN A 289 -28.78 -2.83 2.80
C GLN A 289 -27.72 -2.28 3.76
N ALA A 290 -26.51 -2.11 3.27
CA ALA A 290 -25.39 -1.54 4.02
C ALA A 290 -24.53 -0.66 3.10
N GLN A 291 -23.70 0.21 3.70
CA GLN A 291 -22.73 1.02 2.99
C GLN A 291 -21.39 0.99 3.74
N ASN A 292 -20.30 0.83 3.01
CA ASN A 292 -18.95 0.80 3.54
C ASN A 292 -18.79 -0.24 4.67
N ALA A 293 -19.26 -1.46 4.43
CA ALA A 293 -19.29 -2.55 5.40
C ALA A 293 -18.70 -3.83 4.80
N ARG A 294 -18.19 -4.70 5.68
CA ARG A 294 -17.67 -6.02 5.35
C ARG A 294 -18.46 -7.08 6.11
N PHE A 295 -18.82 -8.15 5.42
CA PHE A 295 -19.58 -9.27 5.97
C PHE A 295 -18.86 -10.57 5.64
N GLY A 296 -18.67 -11.43 6.64
CA GLY A 296 -18.37 -12.84 6.38
C GLY A 296 -19.58 -13.52 5.73
N TYR A 297 -19.33 -14.49 4.85
CA TYR A 297 -20.43 -15.20 4.18
C TYR A 297 -21.50 -15.76 5.15
N ALA A 298 -21.06 -16.26 6.31
CA ALA A 298 -21.97 -16.76 7.33
C ALA A 298 -22.98 -15.72 7.86
N GLN A 299 -22.64 -14.44 7.84
CA GLN A 299 -23.53 -13.35 8.27
C GLN A 299 -24.62 -13.04 7.24
N LEU A 300 -24.45 -13.49 6.00
CA LEU A 300 -25.40 -13.33 4.90
C LEU A 300 -26.14 -14.64 4.58
N ALA A 301 -25.89 -15.72 5.34
CA ALA A 301 -26.48 -17.03 5.09
C ALA A 301 -28.03 -17.02 5.07
N ASP A 302 -28.64 -16.21 5.93
CA ASP A 302 -30.11 -16.08 6.04
C ASP A 302 -30.68 -14.96 5.14
N ASN A 303 -29.86 -14.26 4.35
CA ASN A 303 -30.32 -13.22 3.44
C ASN A 303 -30.79 -13.84 2.12
N THR A 304 -32.06 -14.22 2.05
CA THR A 304 -32.67 -14.85 0.87
C THR A 304 -32.53 -13.97 -0.38
N ALA A 305 -32.73 -12.66 -0.26
CA ALA A 305 -32.61 -11.74 -1.40
C ALA A 305 -31.17 -11.71 -1.98
N PHE A 306 -30.16 -11.83 -1.11
CA PHE A 306 -28.76 -11.91 -1.54
C PHE A 306 -28.50 -13.18 -2.35
N HIS A 307 -28.98 -14.32 -1.88
CA HIS A 307 -28.80 -15.60 -2.61
C HIS A 307 -29.56 -15.62 -3.92
N GLU A 308 -30.83 -15.20 -3.92
CA GLU A 308 -31.64 -15.10 -5.15
C GLU A 308 -30.98 -14.18 -6.21
N THR A 309 -30.36 -13.08 -5.80
CA THR A 309 -29.67 -12.18 -6.74
C THR A 309 -28.35 -12.73 -7.25
N ILE A 310 -27.64 -13.57 -6.48
CA ILE A 310 -26.44 -14.27 -6.95
C ILE A 310 -26.84 -15.32 -8.00
N ASP A 311 -27.88 -16.11 -7.74
CA ASP A 311 -28.37 -17.13 -8.66
C ASP A 311 -28.87 -16.48 -9.97
N ALA A 312 -29.59 -15.37 -9.87
CA ALA A 312 -30.03 -14.61 -11.02
C ALA A 312 -28.83 -14.04 -11.82
N LEU A 313 -27.80 -13.54 -11.14
CA LEU A 313 -26.58 -13.06 -11.78
C LEU A 313 -25.86 -14.19 -12.55
N ASP A 314 -25.76 -15.39 -11.97
CA ASP A 314 -25.13 -16.55 -12.61
C ASP A 314 -25.85 -16.95 -13.89
N VAL A 315 -27.19 -16.97 -13.87
CA VAL A 315 -28.02 -17.22 -15.06
C VAL A 315 -27.78 -16.16 -16.14
N GLU A 316 -27.89 -14.87 -15.79
CA GLU A 316 -27.69 -13.78 -16.75
C GLU A 316 -26.26 -13.76 -17.32
N LEU A 317 -25.25 -14.06 -16.49
CA LEU A 317 -23.86 -14.13 -16.94
C LEU A 317 -23.62 -15.31 -17.89
N THR A 318 -24.32 -16.41 -17.70
CA THR A 318 -24.27 -17.59 -18.60
C THR A 318 -24.92 -17.29 -19.94
N GLU A 319 -26.11 -16.69 -19.95
CA GLU A 319 -26.77 -16.25 -21.18
C GLU A 319 -25.91 -15.21 -21.93
N PHE A 320 -25.36 -14.26 -21.20
CA PHE A 320 -24.47 -13.23 -21.73
C PHE A 320 -23.21 -13.85 -22.37
N CYS A 321 -22.59 -14.84 -21.71
CA CYS A 321 -21.43 -15.55 -22.23
C CYS A 321 -21.73 -16.20 -23.59
N THR A 322 -22.83 -16.92 -23.70
CA THR A 322 -23.27 -17.60 -24.94
C THR A 322 -23.46 -16.60 -26.09
N LEU A 323 -24.06 -15.44 -25.81
CA LEU A 323 -24.28 -14.40 -26.82
C LEU A 323 -22.96 -13.74 -27.25
N VAL A 324 -22.07 -13.41 -26.32
CA VAL A 324 -20.75 -12.83 -26.64
C VAL A 324 -19.92 -13.83 -27.46
N GLU A 325 -19.94 -15.12 -27.09
CA GLU A 325 -19.24 -16.19 -27.81
C GLU A 325 -19.65 -16.26 -29.26
N SER A 326 -20.94 -16.14 -29.55
CA SER A 326 -21.46 -16.15 -30.93
C SER A 326 -20.98 -14.98 -31.78
N GLN A 327 -20.43 -13.94 -31.18
CA GLN A 327 -19.97 -12.71 -31.85
C GLN A 327 -18.46 -12.48 -31.70
N ALA A 328 -17.74 -13.31 -30.95
CA ALA A 328 -16.34 -13.07 -30.55
C ALA A 328 -15.38 -12.95 -31.73
N GLU A 329 -15.61 -13.72 -32.80
CA GLU A 329 -14.76 -13.69 -34.01
C GLU A 329 -14.83 -12.39 -34.82
N ARG A 330 -15.81 -11.51 -34.53
CA ARG A 330 -16.00 -10.25 -35.28
C ARG A 330 -15.00 -9.17 -34.94
N SER A 331 -14.44 -9.19 -33.73
CA SER A 331 -13.37 -8.26 -33.31
C SER A 331 -12.59 -8.76 -32.10
N GLU A 332 -11.34 -8.36 -31.99
CA GLU A 332 -10.48 -8.60 -30.81
C GLU A 332 -11.11 -8.04 -29.50
N GLY A 333 -11.85 -6.95 -29.61
CA GLY A 333 -12.60 -6.38 -28.50
C GLY A 333 -13.70 -7.31 -27.98
N LEU A 334 -14.46 -7.95 -28.87
CA LEU A 334 -15.48 -8.94 -28.51
C LEU A 334 -14.86 -10.24 -27.99
N ALA A 335 -13.76 -10.70 -28.60
CA ALA A 335 -13.00 -11.84 -28.10
C ALA A 335 -12.47 -11.59 -26.67
N ASN A 336 -11.98 -10.39 -26.38
CA ASN A 336 -11.58 -9.99 -25.02
C ASN A 336 -12.77 -9.96 -24.06
N CYS A 337 -13.93 -9.45 -24.48
CA CYS A 337 -15.14 -9.46 -23.67
C CYS A 337 -15.57 -10.90 -23.33
N LEU A 338 -15.47 -11.85 -24.27
CA LEU A 338 -15.73 -13.27 -24.02
C LEU A 338 -14.79 -13.82 -22.93
N ARG A 339 -13.51 -13.64 -23.08
CA ARG A 339 -12.52 -14.09 -22.09
C ARG A 339 -12.84 -13.57 -20.69
N ARG A 340 -13.11 -12.26 -20.56
CA ARG A 340 -13.50 -11.61 -19.28
C ARG A 340 -14.78 -12.21 -18.69
N THR A 341 -15.77 -12.49 -19.54
CA THR A 341 -17.02 -13.10 -19.12
C THR A 341 -16.78 -14.49 -18.54
N GLN A 342 -16.01 -15.32 -19.24
CA GLN A 342 -15.66 -16.69 -18.80
C GLN A 342 -14.86 -16.67 -17.48
N GLU A 343 -13.90 -15.74 -17.33
CA GLU A 343 -13.15 -15.58 -16.09
C GLU A 343 -14.05 -15.18 -14.92
N LEU A 344 -14.98 -14.22 -15.09
CA LEU A 344 -15.92 -13.81 -14.04
C LEU A 344 -16.89 -14.93 -13.67
N GLN A 345 -17.37 -15.69 -14.67
CA GLN A 345 -18.25 -16.84 -14.45
C GLN A 345 -17.53 -17.94 -13.62
N GLN A 346 -16.29 -18.26 -13.97
CA GLN A 346 -15.50 -19.24 -13.21
C GLN A 346 -15.24 -18.79 -11.78
N ARG A 347 -14.90 -17.51 -11.56
CA ARG A 347 -14.69 -16.94 -10.22
C ARG A 347 -15.98 -16.94 -9.40
N LEU A 348 -17.12 -16.62 -10.01
CA LEU A 348 -18.42 -16.65 -9.34
C LEU A 348 -18.77 -18.07 -8.92
N ALA A 349 -18.61 -19.05 -9.80
CA ALA A 349 -18.85 -20.47 -9.50
C ALA A 349 -17.96 -20.97 -8.34
N ARG A 350 -16.66 -20.63 -8.35
CA ARG A 350 -15.75 -20.97 -7.24
C ARG A 350 -16.13 -20.28 -5.94
N TRP A 351 -16.61 -19.04 -6.01
CA TRP A 351 -17.06 -18.33 -4.84
C TRP A 351 -18.34 -18.96 -4.23
N GLN A 352 -19.27 -19.44 -5.05
CA GLN A 352 -20.48 -20.15 -4.59
C GLN A 352 -20.15 -21.49 -3.95
N VAL A 353 -19.26 -22.27 -4.54
CA VAL A 353 -18.86 -23.59 -4.07
C VAL A 353 -17.38 -23.60 -3.71
N PRO A 354 -17.03 -23.32 -2.45
CA PRO A 354 -15.63 -23.24 -2.05
C PRO A 354 -14.99 -24.62 -2.02
N GLU A 355 -13.81 -24.73 -2.62
CA GLU A 355 -12.93 -25.87 -2.48
C GLU A 355 -12.09 -25.72 -1.20
N GLY A 356 -12.43 -26.51 -0.15
CA GLY A 356 -11.63 -26.63 1.08
C GLY A 356 -11.91 -25.58 2.17
N THR A 357 -11.20 -25.73 3.30
CA THR A 357 -11.33 -24.90 4.51
C THR A 357 -10.34 -23.76 4.60
N ASP A 358 -9.47 -23.62 3.60
CA ASP A 358 -8.33 -22.70 3.65
C ASP A 358 -8.64 -21.30 3.07
N TRP A 359 -9.90 -21.08 2.69
CA TRP A 359 -10.37 -19.85 2.10
C TRP A 359 -11.48 -19.21 2.93
N VAL A 360 -11.44 -17.89 3.02
CA VAL A 360 -12.49 -17.08 3.67
C VAL A 360 -13.31 -16.39 2.61
N ARG A 361 -14.61 -16.68 2.56
CA ARG A 361 -15.56 -15.93 1.73
C ARG A 361 -16.13 -14.76 2.52
N TRP A 362 -16.06 -13.60 1.91
CA TRP A 362 -16.59 -12.39 2.51
C TRP A 362 -17.07 -11.40 1.44
N VAL A 363 -17.94 -10.50 1.83
CA VAL A 363 -18.57 -9.51 0.94
C VAL A 363 -18.20 -8.13 1.41
N GLU A 364 -17.72 -7.30 0.49
CA GLU A 364 -17.46 -5.88 0.74
C GLU A 364 -18.49 -5.02 0.02
N VAL A 365 -19.14 -4.16 0.77
CA VAL A 365 -20.24 -3.33 0.28
C VAL A 365 -19.80 -1.88 0.32
N PHE A 366 -19.73 -1.26 -0.85
CA PHE A 366 -19.45 0.16 -1.02
C PHE A 366 -20.75 0.94 -1.24
N SER A 367 -20.68 2.26 -1.38
CA SER A 367 -21.86 3.08 -1.66
C SER A 367 -22.59 2.66 -2.94
N GLN A 368 -21.87 2.38 -4.02
CA GLN A 368 -22.44 2.08 -5.35
C GLN A 368 -22.14 0.65 -5.84
N THR A 369 -21.19 -0.05 -5.25
CA THR A 369 -20.71 -1.34 -5.71
C THR A 369 -20.65 -2.36 -4.57
N LEU A 370 -20.56 -3.64 -4.93
CA LEU A 370 -20.38 -4.75 -4.03
C LEU A 370 -19.30 -5.68 -4.62
N ALA A 371 -18.47 -6.25 -3.78
CA ALA A 371 -17.48 -7.24 -4.16
C ALA A 371 -17.66 -8.54 -3.35
N LEU A 372 -17.73 -9.64 -4.07
CA LEU A 372 -17.68 -11.01 -3.54
C LEU A 372 -16.20 -11.42 -3.51
N ASN A 373 -15.65 -11.65 -2.33
CA ASN A 373 -14.23 -11.91 -2.15
C ASN A 373 -14.01 -13.31 -1.56
N ALA A 374 -12.97 -13.98 -2.02
CA ALA A 374 -12.41 -15.18 -1.42
C ALA A 374 -10.93 -14.94 -1.14
N THR A 375 -10.51 -15.05 0.12
CA THR A 375 -9.14 -14.75 0.56
C THR A 375 -8.52 -15.99 1.20
N PRO A 376 -7.28 -16.38 0.86
CA PRO A 376 -6.61 -17.49 1.52
C PRO A 376 -6.32 -17.14 2.99
N LEU A 377 -6.55 -18.10 3.88
CA LEU A 377 -6.23 -17.96 5.31
C LEU A 377 -4.74 -17.80 5.55
N SER A 378 -3.92 -18.46 4.74
CA SER A 378 -2.46 -18.39 4.80
C SER A 378 -1.87 -18.29 3.39
N ILE A 379 -0.90 -17.39 3.24
CA ILE A 379 -0.10 -17.26 2.02
C ILE A 379 1.22 -18.04 2.10
N ALA A 380 1.52 -18.62 3.25
CA ALA A 380 2.81 -19.24 3.56
C ALA A 380 3.21 -20.32 2.55
N ALA A 381 2.28 -21.24 2.22
CA ALA A 381 2.55 -22.32 1.27
C ALA A 381 2.74 -21.80 -0.17
N ILE A 382 2.00 -20.74 -0.54
CA ILE A 382 2.10 -20.12 -1.86
C ILE A 382 3.45 -19.43 -2.00
N PHE A 383 3.83 -18.61 -1.01
CA PHE A 383 5.08 -17.87 -1.04
C PHE A 383 6.30 -18.81 -0.98
N LYS A 384 6.23 -19.88 -0.17
CA LYS A 384 7.28 -20.90 -0.11
C LYS A 384 7.54 -21.53 -1.49
N ARG A 385 6.50 -21.93 -2.23
CA ARG A 385 6.68 -22.49 -3.58
C ARG A 385 7.45 -21.56 -4.51
N GLN A 386 7.26 -20.24 -4.38
CA GLN A 386 8.00 -19.25 -5.17
C GLN A 386 9.48 -19.17 -4.77
N MET A 387 9.80 -19.40 -3.51
CA MET A 387 11.17 -19.42 -3.04
C MET A 387 11.90 -20.71 -3.42
N ASP A 388 11.21 -21.85 -3.39
CA ASP A 388 11.78 -23.17 -3.71
C ASP A 388 12.10 -23.35 -5.22
N GLY A 389 11.51 -22.53 -6.09
CA GLY A 389 11.56 -22.74 -7.56
C GLY A 389 12.91 -22.44 -8.22
N HIS A 390 13.73 -21.52 -7.69
CA HIS A 390 15.03 -21.17 -8.25
C HIS A 390 15.98 -20.65 -7.16
N PRO A 391 17.23 -21.11 -7.14
CA PRO A 391 18.22 -20.60 -6.19
C PRO A 391 18.51 -19.12 -6.50
N ARG A 392 18.11 -18.23 -5.59
CA ARG A 392 18.35 -16.80 -5.64
C ARG A 392 18.39 -16.23 -4.21
N ALA A 393 19.04 -15.10 -4.07
CA ALA A 393 19.03 -14.40 -2.79
C ALA A 393 17.69 -13.69 -2.54
N TRP A 394 17.24 -13.72 -1.28
CA TRP A 394 16.04 -13.03 -0.82
C TRP A 394 16.36 -12.11 0.34
N VAL A 395 16.11 -10.82 0.17
CA VAL A 395 16.32 -9.80 1.19
C VAL A 395 15.00 -9.13 1.52
N PHE A 396 14.56 -9.25 2.76
CA PHE A 396 13.36 -8.58 3.28
C PHE A 396 13.80 -7.48 4.24
N THR A 397 13.57 -6.23 3.89
CA THR A 397 13.98 -5.10 4.72
C THR A 397 12.85 -4.11 4.97
N SER A 398 12.79 -3.59 6.19
CA SER A 398 11.89 -2.53 6.59
C SER A 398 12.41 -1.81 7.83
N ALA A 399 11.82 -0.65 8.15
CA ALA A 399 12.04 0.01 9.44
C ALA A 399 11.34 -0.71 10.60
N THR A 400 10.38 -1.59 10.30
CA THR A 400 9.50 -2.22 11.28
C THR A 400 9.10 -3.62 10.82
N LEU A 401 9.76 -4.64 11.31
CA LEU A 401 9.47 -6.05 11.04
C LEU A 401 9.45 -6.88 12.32
N ALA A 402 10.23 -6.50 13.31
CA ALA A 402 10.39 -7.26 14.56
C ALA A 402 9.50 -6.70 15.68
N VAL A 403 9.06 -7.57 16.56
CA VAL A 403 8.50 -7.23 17.88
C VAL A 403 9.59 -7.43 18.92
N GLY A 404 10.21 -6.34 19.36
CA GLY A 404 11.48 -6.40 20.05
C GLY A 404 12.61 -6.83 19.10
N ARG A 405 13.03 -8.08 19.19
CA ARG A 405 14.00 -8.73 18.26
C ARG A 405 13.44 -9.99 17.61
N ASP A 406 12.13 -10.25 17.80
CA ASP A 406 11.50 -11.47 17.32
C ASP A 406 10.80 -11.23 15.96
N PHE A 407 11.22 -11.98 14.96
CA PHE A 407 10.64 -12.00 13.61
C PHE A 407 9.65 -13.17 13.39
N GLY A 408 9.39 -13.97 14.41
CA GLY A 408 8.65 -15.23 14.30
C GLY A 408 7.25 -15.07 13.73
N HIS A 409 6.57 -13.95 13.98
CA HIS A 409 5.26 -13.66 13.39
C HIS A 409 5.36 -13.44 11.87
N TYR A 410 6.33 -12.63 11.43
CA TYR A 410 6.56 -12.30 10.02
C TYR A 410 6.98 -13.54 9.23
N CYS A 411 7.93 -14.31 9.77
CA CYS A 411 8.39 -15.53 9.14
C CYS A 411 7.29 -16.59 9.01
N ARG A 412 6.37 -16.68 9.99
CA ARG A 412 5.20 -17.58 9.88
C ARG A 412 4.23 -17.13 8.81
N GLU A 413 3.90 -15.84 8.76
CA GLU A 413 2.94 -15.31 7.76
C GLU A 413 3.41 -15.56 6.33
N LEU A 414 4.70 -15.44 6.05
CA LEU A 414 5.30 -15.67 4.73
C LEU A 414 5.80 -17.11 4.51
N GLY A 415 5.71 -18.00 5.51
CA GLY A 415 6.19 -19.37 5.37
C GLY A 415 7.72 -19.51 5.32
N LEU A 416 8.44 -18.51 5.83
CA LEU A 416 9.91 -18.50 5.81
C LEU A 416 10.54 -19.49 6.79
N ASN A 417 9.81 -19.97 7.81
CA ASN A 417 10.32 -20.92 8.81
C ASN A 417 10.73 -22.30 8.23
N TRP A 418 10.39 -22.59 6.99
CA TRP A 418 10.64 -23.88 6.31
C TRP A 418 11.53 -23.73 5.08
N VAL A 419 12.28 -22.63 5.00
CA VAL A 419 13.20 -22.36 3.88
C VAL A 419 14.60 -22.89 4.22
N GLU A 420 15.26 -23.50 3.24
CA GLU A 420 16.67 -23.87 3.31
C GLU A 420 17.47 -23.11 2.25
N PRO A 421 18.60 -22.48 2.61
CA PRO A 421 19.27 -22.48 3.91
C PRO A 421 18.49 -21.69 4.98
N PRO A 422 18.85 -21.88 6.29
CA PRO A 422 18.20 -21.17 7.40
C PRO A 422 18.23 -19.66 7.20
N ILE A 423 17.13 -18.99 7.60
CA ILE A 423 16.98 -17.55 7.47
C ILE A 423 17.96 -16.84 8.41
N GLU A 424 18.69 -15.88 7.89
CA GLU A 424 19.40 -14.90 8.70
C GLU A 424 18.44 -13.78 9.14
N THR A 425 18.47 -13.40 10.42
CA THR A 425 17.65 -12.29 10.94
C THR A 425 18.54 -11.28 11.64
N ALA A 426 18.33 -9.99 11.35
CA ALA A 426 19.14 -8.93 11.94
C ALA A 426 18.32 -7.68 12.27
N VAL A 427 18.68 -7.01 13.38
CA VAL A 427 18.06 -5.74 13.80
C VAL A 427 19.15 -4.71 14.04
N TRP A 428 19.13 -3.64 13.27
CA TRP A 428 19.98 -2.45 13.47
C TRP A 428 19.13 -1.31 14.02
N GLY A 429 19.60 -0.72 15.13
CA GLY A 429 18.95 0.46 15.71
C GLY A 429 19.07 1.68 14.81
N SER A 430 18.25 2.69 15.11
CA SER A 430 18.39 4.01 14.51
C SER A 430 19.68 4.70 15.00
N PRO A 431 20.35 5.51 14.15
CA PRO A 431 21.51 6.30 14.58
C PRO A 431 21.13 7.53 15.42
N PHE A 432 19.83 7.82 15.58
CA PHE A 432 19.36 9.00 16.31
C PHE A 432 19.43 8.84 17.82
N ASP A 433 19.74 9.93 18.54
CA ASP A 433 19.72 10.00 20.01
C ASP A 433 18.28 10.21 20.52
N TYR A 434 17.47 9.14 20.45
CA TYR A 434 16.09 9.19 20.91
C TYR A 434 15.90 9.67 22.35
N PRO A 435 16.76 9.33 23.34
CA PRO A 435 16.65 9.85 24.70
C PRO A 435 16.74 11.39 24.78
N ALA A 436 17.55 12.01 23.91
CA ALA A 436 17.69 13.46 23.86
C ALA A 436 16.65 14.14 22.94
N GLN A 437 16.21 13.44 21.89
CA GLN A 437 15.37 13.99 20.82
C GLN A 437 13.87 13.77 21.05
N ALA A 438 13.47 12.70 21.74
CA ALA A 438 12.07 12.31 21.80
C ALA A 438 11.58 11.93 23.19
N MET A 439 10.32 12.27 23.46
CA MET A 439 9.63 11.84 24.67
C MET A 439 8.39 11.02 24.31
N LEU A 440 8.24 9.85 24.95
CA LEU A 440 7.05 9.04 24.87
C LEU A 440 6.13 9.37 26.05
N TYR A 441 4.97 9.90 25.74
CA TYR A 441 3.93 10.25 26.71
C TYR A 441 2.82 9.20 26.73
N ALA A 442 2.57 8.61 27.90
CA ALA A 442 1.42 7.73 28.12
C ALA A 442 0.55 8.33 29.24
N PRO A 443 -0.54 9.04 28.89
CA PRO A 443 -1.38 9.70 29.87
C PRO A 443 -2.04 8.69 30.82
N GLN A 444 -2.15 9.09 32.10
CA GLN A 444 -2.83 8.33 33.12
C GLN A 444 -4.35 8.61 33.09
N ASN A 445 -5.12 7.71 33.66
CA ASN A 445 -6.57 7.86 33.84
C ASN A 445 -7.39 8.03 32.54
N MET A 446 -6.88 7.50 31.44
CA MET A 446 -7.66 7.42 30.21
C MET A 446 -8.83 6.43 30.39
N PRO A 447 -10.03 6.75 29.86
CA PRO A 447 -11.15 5.81 29.86
C PRO A 447 -10.86 4.58 28.97
N GLU A 448 -11.71 3.57 29.03
CA GLU A 448 -11.59 2.39 28.15
C GLU A 448 -11.76 2.79 26.68
N PRO A 449 -10.97 2.25 25.75
CA PRO A 449 -10.94 2.67 24.34
C PRO A 449 -12.26 2.55 23.56
N ASN A 450 -13.20 1.79 24.07
CA ASN A 450 -14.53 1.60 23.47
C ASN A 450 -15.62 2.44 24.11
N SER A 451 -15.30 3.25 25.14
CA SER A 451 -16.27 4.10 25.79
C SER A 451 -16.63 5.33 24.94
N PRO A 452 -17.86 5.84 25.02
CA PRO A 452 -18.30 7.00 24.23
C PRO A 452 -17.47 8.27 24.48
N GLU A 453 -16.98 8.47 25.70
CA GLU A 453 -16.17 9.61 26.13
C GLU A 453 -14.70 9.52 25.72
N TYR A 454 -14.28 8.41 25.11
CA TYR A 454 -12.87 8.20 24.76
C TYR A 454 -12.31 9.24 23.79
N PRO A 455 -12.99 9.62 22.69
CA PRO A 455 -12.49 10.67 21.78
C PRO A 455 -12.34 12.03 22.49
N ASP A 456 -13.23 12.37 23.42
CA ASP A 456 -13.16 13.59 24.21
C ASP A 456 -11.95 13.58 25.15
N ALA A 457 -11.62 12.42 25.73
CA ALA A 457 -10.41 12.26 26.55
C ALA A 457 -9.12 12.38 25.70
N VAL A 458 -9.10 11.80 24.48
CA VAL A 458 -7.97 11.95 23.55
C VAL A 458 -7.77 13.42 23.16
N ALA A 459 -8.84 14.15 22.84
CA ALA A 459 -8.78 15.57 22.52
C ALA A 459 -8.23 16.39 23.72
N LYS A 460 -8.66 16.07 24.96
CA LYS A 460 -8.12 16.72 26.18
C LYS A 460 -6.63 16.52 26.35
N VAL A 461 -6.10 15.38 25.97
CA VAL A 461 -4.65 15.11 25.97
C VAL A 461 -3.95 15.86 24.83
N ALA A 462 -4.53 15.86 23.63
CA ALA A 462 -3.91 16.45 22.46
C ALA A 462 -3.82 17.99 22.51
N ILE A 463 -4.85 18.67 23.01
CA ILE A 463 -4.95 20.14 23.00
C ILE A 463 -3.79 20.84 23.72
N PRO A 464 -3.38 20.46 24.96
CA PRO A 464 -2.21 21.06 25.61
C PRO A 464 -0.92 20.86 24.80
N LEU A 465 -0.73 19.70 24.20
CA LEU A 465 0.44 19.37 23.37
C LEU A 465 0.45 20.22 22.08
N ILE A 466 -0.71 20.38 21.44
CA ILE A 466 -0.88 21.23 20.24
C ILE A 466 -0.51 22.69 20.55
N ARG A 467 -0.93 23.21 21.71
CA ARG A 467 -0.59 24.56 22.14
C ARG A 467 0.90 24.73 22.37
N ALA A 468 1.50 23.84 23.16
CA ALA A 468 2.93 23.86 23.47
C ALA A 468 3.79 23.72 22.20
N ALA A 469 3.37 22.88 21.27
CA ALA A 469 4.03 22.68 19.98
C ALA A 469 3.73 23.78 18.95
N GLN A 470 2.82 24.72 19.24
CA GLN A 470 2.35 25.74 18.30
C GLN A 470 1.82 25.13 16.98
N GLY A 471 0.94 24.11 17.08
CA GLY A 471 0.52 23.27 15.99
C GLY A 471 1.47 22.08 15.79
N ARG A 472 2.10 21.92 14.63
CA ARG A 472 3.11 20.90 14.29
C ARG A 472 2.73 19.48 14.74
N THR A 473 1.45 19.12 14.60
CA THR A 473 0.88 17.90 15.22
C THR A 473 0.19 17.01 14.21
N PHE A 474 0.50 15.70 14.28
CA PHE A 474 -0.35 14.66 13.72
C PHE A 474 -1.19 14.01 14.82
N VAL A 475 -2.50 13.92 14.60
CA VAL A 475 -3.41 13.12 15.43
C VAL A 475 -3.88 11.93 14.61
N LEU A 476 -3.37 10.76 14.95
CA LEU A 476 -3.58 9.51 14.22
C LEU A 476 -4.66 8.68 14.93
N CYS A 477 -5.81 8.56 14.28
CA CYS A 477 -6.98 7.88 14.80
C CYS A 477 -7.15 6.49 14.19
N THR A 478 -7.66 5.56 14.96
CA THR A 478 -7.94 4.18 14.51
C THR A 478 -9.31 4.01 13.88
N SER A 479 -10.16 5.03 13.91
CA SER A 479 -11.46 5.02 13.24
C SER A 479 -11.85 6.40 12.70
N LEU A 480 -12.60 6.40 11.58
CA LEU A 480 -13.09 7.64 10.96
C LEU A 480 -14.07 8.40 11.87
N ARG A 481 -14.83 7.69 12.72
CA ARG A 481 -15.74 8.30 13.68
C ARG A 481 -14.96 9.08 14.75
N ALA A 482 -13.96 8.45 15.36
CA ALA A 482 -13.10 9.12 16.35
C ALA A 482 -12.35 10.29 15.73
N MET A 483 -11.83 10.15 14.50
CA MET A 483 -11.14 11.18 13.75
C MET A 483 -12.01 12.45 13.60
N ARG A 484 -13.25 12.32 13.15
CA ARG A 484 -14.18 13.45 12.99
C ARG A 484 -14.49 14.12 14.33
N ARG A 485 -14.77 13.31 15.35
CA ARG A 485 -15.10 13.84 16.70
C ARG A 485 -13.92 14.59 17.33
N ILE A 486 -12.71 14.04 17.23
CA ILE A 486 -11.49 14.67 17.75
C ILE A 486 -11.19 15.95 16.97
N HIS A 487 -11.37 15.98 15.67
CA HIS A 487 -11.23 17.17 14.84
C HIS A 487 -12.17 18.29 15.31
N GLU A 488 -13.46 18.01 15.49
CA GLU A 488 -14.46 18.96 16.00
C GLU A 488 -14.01 19.56 17.36
N LEU A 489 -13.61 18.70 18.29
CA LEU A 489 -13.19 19.13 19.63
C LEU A 489 -11.92 20.00 19.60
N ILE A 490 -10.99 19.71 18.70
CA ILE A 490 -9.79 20.54 18.50
C ILE A 490 -10.20 21.88 17.89
N ALA A 491 -11.08 21.90 16.88
CA ALA A 491 -11.58 23.13 16.26
C ALA A 491 -12.23 24.05 17.29
N ASP A 492 -13.16 23.51 18.11
CA ASP A 492 -13.84 24.24 19.20
C ASP A 492 -12.82 24.83 20.21
N ALA A 493 -11.78 24.07 20.53
CA ALA A 493 -10.75 24.53 21.45
C ALA A 493 -9.90 25.67 20.86
N LEU A 494 -9.50 25.56 19.59
CA LEU A 494 -8.75 26.60 18.89
C LEU A 494 -9.54 27.91 18.78
N GLU A 495 -10.84 27.82 18.45
CA GLU A 495 -11.73 28.98 18.37
C GLU A 495 -11.91 29.64 19.75
N ARG A 496 -12.21 28.87 20.78
CA ARG A 496 -12.37 29.35 22.16
C ARG A 496 -11.12 30.06 22.66
N ASP A 497 -9.95 29.51 22.36
CA ASP A 497 -8.66 30.03 22.82
C ASP A 497 -8.07 31.08 21.86
N LYS A 498 -8.77 31.39 20.77
CA LYS A 498 -8.36 32.36 19.72
C LYS A 498 -6.97 32.05 19.14
N LEU A 499 -6.69 30.77 18.93
CA LEU A 499 -5.45 30.30 18.32
C LEU A 499 -5.61 30.17 16.82
N ASP A 500 -4.85 30.92 16.04
CA ASP A 500 -4.81 30.86 14.58
C ASP A 500 -3.84 29.76 14.12
N LEU A 501 -4.25 28.49 14.31
CA LEU A 501 -3.50 27.33 13.88
C LEU A 501 -4.26 26.60 12.78
N PRO A 502 -3.65 26.32 11.61
CA PRO A 502 -4.31 25.59 10.54
C PRO A 502 -4.66 24.17 10.97
N LEU A 503 -5.94 23.83 10.88
CA LEU A 503 -6.45 22.50 11.20
C LEU A 503 -6.88 21.80 9.92
N LEU A 504 -6.30 20.65 9.64
CA LEU A 504 -6.53 19.81 8.45
C LEU A 504 -7.14 18.49 8.87
N ILE A 505 -8.03 17.96 8.06
CA ILE A 505 -8.61 16.62 8.26
C ILE A 505 -8.52 15.78 6.99
N GLN A 506 -8.27 14.50 7.14
CA GLN A 506 -8.33 13.54 6.05
C GLN A 506 -9.71 13.55 5.38
N GLY A 507 -9.73 13.69 4.06
CA GLY A 507 -10.95 13.76 3.23
C GLY A 507 -11.25 15.14 2.66
N GLU A 508 -10.52 16.20 3.07
CA GLU A 508 -10.62 17.55 2.47
C GLU A 508 -9.80 17.73 1.19
N GLY A 509 -9.15 16.70 0.73
CA GLY A 509 -8.33 16.68 -0.47
C GLY A 509 -7.59 15.34 -0.61
N SER A 510 -6.78 15.23 -1.65
CA SER A 510 -5.93 14.06 -1.82
C SER A 510 -4.88 13.97 -0.70
N ARG A 511 -4.38 12.76 -0.45
CA ARG A 511 -3.36 12.54 0.59
C ARG A 511 -2.09 13.36 0.36
N SER A 512 -1.62 13.43 -0.88
CA SER A 512 -0.44 14.20 -1.28
C SER A 512 -0.65 15.70 -1.06
N GLU A 513 -1.80 16.24 -1.47
CA GLU A 513 -2.16 17.64 -1.30
C GLU A 513 -2.20 18.04 0.19
N LEU A 514 -2.84 17.23 1.03
CA LEU A 514 -2.90 17.49 2.47
C LEU A 514 -1.51 17.50 3.11
N LEU A 515 -0.62 16.58 2.71
CA LEU A 515 0.75 16.53 3.21
C LEU A 515 1.59 17.71 2.72
N ASP A 516 1.45 18.12 1.47
CA ASP A 516 2.15 19.28 0.93
C ASP A 516 1.66 20.59 1.56
N ARG A 517 0.34 20.67 1.82
CA ARG A 517 -0.25 21.78 2.58
C ARG A 517 0.26 21.80 4.01
N PHE A 518 0.34 20.64 4.68
CA PHE A 518 0.88 20.53 6.04
C PHE A 518 2.34 21.01 6.11
N ARG A 519 3.20 20.57 5.17
CA ARG A 519 4.61 20.97 5.09
C ARG A 519 4.75 22.47 4.85
N ARG A 520 4.01 23.04 3.89
CA ARG A 520 4.07 24.48 3.56
C ARG A 520 3.62 25.37 4.71
N LEU A 521 2.62 24.97 5.46
CA LEU A 521 2.12 25.72 6.61
C LEU A 521 3.09 25.69 7.79
N GLY A 522 3.85 24.62 7.98
CA GLY A 522 4.89 24.48 9.00
C GLY A 522 4.41 24.43 10.45
N ASN A 523 3.16 24.89 10.73
CA ASN A 523 2.53 24.90 12.04
C ASN A 523 1.10 24.33 12.03
N ALA A 524 0.80 23.46 11.08
CA ALA A 524 -0.51 22.88 10.95
C ALA A 524 -0.75 21.72 11.94
N ILE A 525 -2.02 21.41 12.12
CA ILE A 525 -2.51 20.22 12.81
C ILE A 525 -3.17 19.35 11.74
N LEU A 526 -2.84 18.06 11.65
CA LEU A 526 -3.48 17.11 10.76
C LEU A 526 -4.12 15.99 11.56
N VAL A 527 -5.45 15.85 11.44
CA VAL A 527 -6.21 14.75 12.04
C VAL A 527 -6.50 13.74 10.93
N ALA A 528 -5.99 12.51 11.10
CA ALA A 528 -6.05 11.50 10.05
C ALA A 528 -6.25 10.08 10.62
N SER A 529 -6.68 9.16 9.76
CA SER A 529 -6.81 7.74 10.09
C SER A 529 -5.52 6.97 9.84
N GLN A 530 -5.57 5.67 10.12
CA GLN A 530 -4.42 4.74 9.97
C GLN A 530 -3.79 4.79 8.57
N SER A 531 -4.52 5.11 7.52
CA SER A 531 -3.98 5.23 6.16
C SER A 531 -2.90 6.30 6.01
N PHE A 532 -2.79 7.25 6.94
CA PHE A 532 -1.73 8.25 7.01
C PHE A 532 -0.52 7.83 7.85
N TRP A 533 -0.54 6.65 8.49
CA TRP A 533 0.59 6.17 9.28
C TRP A 533 1.75 5.68 8.40
N GLU A 534 1.46 5.21 7.19
CA GLU A 534 2.44 4.67 6.26
C GLU A 534 2.82 5.68 5.16
N GLY A 535 4.05 5.59 4.64
CA GLY A 535 4.49 6.33 3.46
C GLY A 535 4.42 7.87 3.54
N VAL A 536 4.33 8.44 4.75
CA VAL A 536 4.35 9.89 4.99
C VAL A 536 5.76 10.31 5.38
N ASP A 537 6.34 11.23 4.64
CA ASP A 537 7.61 11.86 4.96
C ASP A 537 7.38 13.35 5.21
N VAL A 538 7.48 13.76 6.49
CA VAL A 538 7.43 15.17 6.89
C VAL A 538 8.74 15.47 7.61
N PRO A 539 9.68 16.13 6.94
CA PRO A 539 10.95 16.42 7.55
C PRO A 539 10.86 17.56 8.59
N GLY A 540 11.63 17.42 9.64
CA GLY A 540 12.09 18.48 10.50
C GLY A 540 11.00 19.25 11.24
N ASP A 541 11.10 20.57 11.17
CA ASP A 541 10.40 21.52 12.03
C ASP A 541 8.87 21.55 11.91
N ALA A 542 8.30 20.92 10.88
CA ALA A 542 6.86 20.93 10.65
C ALA A 542 6.09 19.92 11.53
N LEU A 543 6.75 18.92 12.12
CA LEU A 543 6.14 17.89 12.95
C LEU A 543 6.91 17.70 14.24
N SER A 544 6.31 18.06 15.36
CA SER A 544 6.88 17.89 16.71
C SER A 544 6.02 17.06 17.65
N VAL A 545 4.78 16.75 17.27
CA VAL A 545 3.88 15.93 18.08
C VAL A 545 3.17 14.90 17.22
N VAL A 546 3.23 13.65 17.64
CA VAL A 546 2.41 12.57 17.09
C VAL A 546 1.53 12.04 18.22
N VAL A 547 0.22 12.16 18.08
CA VAL A 547 -0.78 11.60 19.00
C VAL A 547 -1.39 10.38 18.35
N ILE A 548 -1.31 9.23 19.01
CA ILE A 548 -2.01 8.00 18.63
C ILE A 548 -3.18 7.82 19.58
N ASP A 549 -4.40 7.77 19.05
CA ASP A 549 -5.61 7.67 19.87
C ASP A 549 -5.61 6.40 20.71
N LYS A 550 -5.42 5.24 20.10
CA LYS A 550 -5.32 3.93 20.77
C LYS A 550 -4.49 2.94 19.96
N LEU A 551 -4.13 1.82 20.57
CA LEU A 551 -3.42 0.74 19.89
C LEU A 551 -4.22 0.23 18.69
N PRO A 552 -3.62 0.16 17.49
CA PRO A 552 -4.30 -0.12 16.23
C PRO A 552 -4.56 -1.63 16.05
N PHE A 553 -5.34 -2.21 16.94
CA PHE A 553 -5.85 -3.55 16.74
C PHE A 553 -6.89 -3.54 15.62
N ALA A 554 -6.85 -4.54 14.76
CA ALA A 554 -7.86 -4.70 13.72
C ALA A 554 -9.26 -4.88 14.32
N PRO A 555 -10.31 -4.36 13.68
CA PRO A 555 -11.69 -4.50 14.15
C PRO A 555 -12.08 -5.97 14.33
N PRO A 556 -12.74 -6.35 15.43
CA PRO A 556 -13.10 -7.75 15.69
C PRO A 556 -14.16 -8.30 14.73
N ASP A 557 -14.86 -7.44 14.04
CA ASP A 557 -15.89 -7.73 13.04
C ASP A 557 -15.34 -7.88 11.61
N ASP A 558 -14.02 -7.71 11.41
CA ASP A 558 -13.39 -8.02 10.12
C ASP A 558 -13.45 -9.54 9.84
N PRO A 559 -14.09 -9.98 8.75
CA PRO A 559 -14.34 -11.39 8.48
C PRO A 559 -13.06 -12.20 8.24
N VAL A 560 -12.04 -11.60 7.65
CA VAL A 560 -10.77 -12.27 7.38
C VAL A 560 -10.00 -12.46 8.69
N LEU A 561 -9.99 -11.44 9.54
CA LEU A 561 -9.40 -11.54 10.89
C LEU A 561 -10.11 -12.61 11.72
N ALA A 562 -11.44 -12.60 11.75
CA ALA A 562 -12.22 -13.57 12.52
C ALA A 562 -11.91 -15.01 12.10
N ALA A 563 -11.84 -15.28 10.80
CA ALA A 563 -11.51 -16.60 10.27
C ALA A 563 -10.06 -17.02 10.57
N ARG A 564 -9.09 -16.10 10.48
CA ARG A 564 -7.70 -16.35 10.88
C ARG A 564 -7.57 -16.66 12.37
N ILE A 565 -8.28 -15.92 13.21
CA ILE A 565 -8.34 -16.20 14.67
C ILE A 565 -8.88 -17.61 14.93
N GLU A 566 -9.97 -17.98 14.27
CA GLU A 566 -10.55 -19.32 14.40
C GLU A 566 -9.58 -20.43 13.94
N HIS A 567 -8.95 -20.23 12.79
CA HIS A 567 -7.95 -21.17 12.26
C HIS A 567 -6.76 -21.34 13.20
N MET A 568 -6.22 -20.25 13.74
CA MET A 568 -5.12 -20.29 14.71
C MET A 568 -5.51 -20.98 16.00
N ASN A 569 -6.72 -20.72 16.53
CA ASN A 569 -7.24 -21.41 17.71
C ASN A 569 -7.34 -22.93 17.49
N LYS A 570 -7.85 -23.36 16.32
CA LYS A 570 -7.90 -24.78 15.94
C LYS A 570 -6.50 -25.42 15.84
N SER A 571 -5.51 -24.62 15.45
CA SER A 571 -4.10 -25.06 15.38
C SER A 571 -3.37 -24.98 16.74
N GLY A 572 -4.05 -24.62 17.85
CA GLY A 572 -3.45 -24.52 19.18
C GLY A 572 -2.58 -23.27 19.38
N LEU A 573 -2.59 -22.31 18.48
CA LEU A 573 -1.85 -21.05 18.59
C LEU A 573 -2.71 -19.99 19.25
N ASN A 574 -2.11 -19.13 20.07
CA ASN A 574 -2.79 -17.95 20.61
C ASN A 574 -2.83 -16.82 19.59
N PRO A 575 -4.00 -16.50 18.97
CA PRO A 575 -4.09 -15.52 17.89
C PRO A 575 -3.70 -14.12 18.33
N PHE A 576 -4.04 -13.74 19.57
CA PHE A 576 -3.69 -12.44 20.10
C PHE A 576 -2.17 -12.24 20.16
N MET A 577 -1.44 -13.22 20.72
CA MET A 577 0.00 -13.12 20.92
C MET A 577 0.82 -13.29 19.64
N HIS A 578 0.32 -14.10 18.71
CA HIS A 578 1.07 -14.48 17.51
C HIS A 578 0.66 -13.73 16.24
N TYR A 579 -0.46 -13.00 16.25
CA TYR A 579 -0.98 -12.29 15.09
C TYR A 579 -1.42 -10.84 15.40
N GLN A 580 -2.40 -10.64 16.31
CA GLN A 580 -2.98 -9.32 16.54
C GLN A 580 -2.00 -8.35 17.20
N LEU A 581 -1.33 -8.76 18.28
CA LEU A 581 -0.38 -7.93 19.00
C LEU A 581 0.85 -7.57 18.14
N PRO A 582 1.51 -8.50 17.43
CA PRO A 582 2.59 -8.15 16.51
C PRO A 582 2.19 -7.10 15.48
N ARG A 583 1.04 -7.25 14.82
CA ARG A 583 0.55 -6.27 13.84
C ARG A 583 0.30 -4.91 14.45
N ALA A 584 -0.34 -4.85 15.62
CA ALA A 584 -0.55 -3.60 16.34
C ALA A 584 0.78 -2.92 16.71
N VAL A 585 1.79 -3.69 17.15
CA VAL A 585 3.13 -3.17 17.46
C VAL A 585 3.80 -2.59 16.21
N ILE A 586 3.78 -3.30 15.10
CA ILE A 586 4.35 -2.83 13.83
C ILE A 586 3.70 -1.50 13.42
N ASN A 587 2.38 -1.40 13.46
CA ASN A 587 1.65 -0.19 13.12
C ASN A 587 2.01 0.98 14.06
N VAL A 588 2.10 0.74 15.37
CA VAL A 588 2.55 1.78 16.32
C VAL A 588 3.98 2.24 16.01
N LYS A 589 4.89 1.30 15.69
CA LYS A 589 6.27 1.64 15.27
C LYS A 589 6.28 2.51 14.01
N GLN A 590 5.39 2.23 13.04
CA GLN A 590 5.24 3.05 11.83
C GLN A 590 4.84 4.49 12.18
N GLY A 591 3.83 4.65 13.04
CA GLY A 591 3.41 5.97 13.53
C GLY A 591 4.52 6.69 14.30
N ALA A 592 5.20 5.99 15.20
CA ALA A 592 6.33 6.52 15.98
C ALA A 592 7.50 6.97 15.09
N GLY A 593 7.78 6.24 14.03
CA GLY A 593 8.85 6.55 13.08
C GLY A 593 8.62 7.83 12.26
N ARG A 594 7.46 8.48 12.39
CA ARG A 594 7.20 9.79 11.75
C ARG A 594 7.85 10.94 12.49
N LEU A 595 8.06 10.79 13.81
CA LEU A 595 8.46 11.89 14.69
C LEU A 595 9.91 12.33 14.48
N ILE A 596 10.86 11.39 14.36
CA ILE A 596 12.29 11.67 14.23
C ILE A 596 12.80 11.16 12.89
N ARG A 597 13.26 12.08 12.03
CA ARG A 597 13.76 11.83 10.68
C ARG A 597 15.19 12.28 10.48
N THR A 598 15.61 13.29 11.27
CA THR A 598 16.94 13.88 11.22
C THR A 598 17.53 13.97 12.62
N GLU A 599 18.82 14.24 12.70
CA GLU A 599 19.54 14.47 13.97
C GLU A 599 19.08 15.73 14.71
N ARG A 600 18.34 16.63 14.04
CA ARG A 600 17.86 17.90 14.60
C ARG A 600 16.43 17.84 15.09
N ASP A 601 15.66 16.84 14.65
CA ASP A 601 14.25 16.70 15.00
C ASP A 601 14.10 16.41 16.49
N LYS A 602 13.11 17.04 17.10
CA LYS A 602 12.71 16.78 18.48
C LYS A 602 11.20 16.78 18.60
N GLY A 603 10.67 15.92 19.49
CA GLY A 603 9.24 15.92 19.67
C GLY A 603 8.70 14.88 20.64
N VAL A 604 7.38 14.79 20.68
CA VAL A 604 6.61 13.94 21.59
C VAL A 604 5.76 12.95 20.81
N LEU A 605 5.87 11.68 21.20
CA LEU A 605 4.92 10.65 20.82
C LEU A 605 3.95 10.43 21.99
N ALA A 606 2.69 10.80 21.85
CA ALA A 606 1.65 10.53 22.83
C ALA A 606 0.82 9.29 22.39
N ILE A 607 0.72 8.28 23.26
CA ILE A 607 -0.13 7.11 23.04
C ILE A 607 -1.20 7.11 24.12
N CYS A 608 -2.43 7.43 23.73
CA CYS A 608 -3.55 7.64 24.68
C CYS A 608 -4.19 6.34 25.21
N ASP A 609 -3.70 5.18 24.80
CA ASP A 609 -4.30 3.89 25.15
C ASP A 609 -3.94 3.45 26.59
N PRO A 610 -4.92 3.33 27.51
CA PRO A 610 -4.66 2.90 28.88
C PRO A 610 -4.08 1.49 28.95
N ARG A 611 -4.29 0.64 27.96
CA ARG A 611 -3.76 -0.73 27.88
C ARG A 611 -2.24 -0.79 27.82
N MET A 612 -1.60 0.32 27.38
CA MET A 612 -0.15 0.50 27.47
C MET A 612 0.38 0.38 28.89
N LEU A 613 -0.40 0.85 29.89
CA LEU A 613 0.00 0.89 31.29
C LEU A 613 -0.64 -0.23 32.11
N THR A 614 -1.84 -0.70 31.74
CA THR A 614 -2.66 -1.61 32.55
C THR A 614 -2.59 -3.08 32.14
N LYS A 615 -2.19 -3.36 30.90
CA LYS A 615 -2.14 -4.75 30.40
C LYS A 615 -0.71 -5.29 30.33
N PRO A 616 -0.48 -6.58 30.61
CA PRO A 616 0.87 -7.18 30.58
C PRO A 616 1.58 -7.02 29.24
N TYR A 617 0.84 -7.06 28.14
CA TYR A 617 1.41 -6.88 26.80
C TYR A 617 1.82 -5.44 26.50
N GLY A 618 1.35 -4.44 27.25
CA GLY A 618 1.79 -3.06 27.14
C GLY A 618 3.30 -2.93 27.23
N ARG A 619 3.95 -3.73 28.08
CA ARG A 619 5.42 -3.79 28.18
C ARG A 619 6.09 -4.20 26.87
N ARG A 620 5.50 -5.13 26.11
CA ARG A 620 6.02 -5.53 24.78
C ARG A 620 5.95 -4.40 23.78
N VAL A 621 4.84 -3.63 23.79
CA VAL A 621 4.71 -2.44 22.96
C VAL A 621 5.79 -1.42 23.30
N TRP A 622 5.97 -1.10 24.59
CA TRP A 622 7.01 -0.18 25.07
C TRP A 622 8.42 -0.59 24.61
N GLN A 623 8.75 -1.87 24.74
CA GLN A 623 10.08 -2.40 24.42
C GLN A 623 10.36 -2.45 22.92
N SER A 624 9.30 -2.42 22.09
CA SER A 624 9.43 -2.44 20.64
C SER A 624 9.57 -1.04 20.03
N LEU A 625 9.28 0.01 20.80
CA LEU A 625 9.47 1.40 20.37
C LEU A 625 10.93 1.85 20.53
N PRO A 626 11.36 2.88 19.77
CA PRO A 626 12.66 3.49 19.99
C PRO A 626 12.88 3.91 21.45
N PRO A 627 14.12 3.98 21.95
CA PRO A 627 14.43 4.23 23.36
C PRO A 627 14.23 5.70 23.77
N MET A 628 13.01 6.23 23.58
CA MET A 628 12.61 7.57 23.95
C MET A 628 12.58 7.76 25.47
N ARG A 629 12.81 8.98 25.95
CA ARG A 629 12.50 9.36 27.34
C ARG A 629 11.00 9.17 27.59
N ARG A 630 10.61 8.65 28.75
CA ARG A 630 9.23 8.30 29.07
C ARG A 630 8.66 9.21 30.14
N SER A 631 7.44 9.70 29.92
CA SER A 631 6.68 10.43 30.93
C SER A 631 5.21 9.98 30.97
N LYS A 632 4.62 10.15 32.16
CA LYS A 632 3.17 10.02 32.42
C LYS A 632 2.57 11.33 32.89
N VAL A 633 3.39 12.38 33.00
CA VAL A 633 3.06 13.68 33.57
C VAL A 633 2.98 14.70 32.45
N GLU A 634 1.79 15.28 32.26
CA GLU A 634 1.53 16.26 31.19
C GLU A 634 2.47 17.47 31.25
N ALA A 635 2.69 18.03 32.45
CA ALA A 635 3.54 19.19 32.63
C ALA A 635 4.97 18.98 32.11
N GLU A 636 5.57 17.80 32.36
CA GLU A 636 6.91 17.49 31.85
C GLU A 636 6.96 17.44 30.31
N VAL A 637 5.86 17.01 29.70
CA VAL A 637 5.73 16.89 28.25
C VAL A 637 5.55 18.26 27.62
N VAL A 638 4.73 19.11 28.23
CA VAL A 638 4.50 20.50 27.82
C VAL A 638 5.80 21.29 27.93
N ASP A 639 6.50 21.22 29.10
CA ASP A 639 7.79 21.88 29.30
C ASP A 639 8.84 21.45 28.25
N PHE A 640 8.84 20.16 27.86
CA PHE A 640 9.74 19.68 26.80
C PHE A 640 9.40 20.31 25.44
N LEU A 641 8.12 20.43 25.09
CA LEU A 641 7.68 21.03 23.83
C LEU A 641 7.91 22.53 23.77
N GLU A 642 7.72 23.25 24.88
CA GLU A 642 7.94 24.70 24.98
C GLU A 642 9.42 25.08 24.83
N GLN A 643 10.34 24.16 25.11
CA GLN A 643 11.78 24.34 24.90
C GLN A 643 12.21 24.14 23.43
N LEU A 644 11.32 23.67 22.57
CA LEU A 644 11.63 23.52 21.16
C LEU A 644 11.67 24.88 20.46
N PRO A 645 12.49 25.03 19.40
CA PRO A 645 12.48 26.26 18.62
C PRO A 645 11.09 26.50 18.03
N PRO A 646 10.69 27.78 17.86
CA PRO A 646 9.42 28.08 17.21
C PRO A 646 9.39 27.52 15.78
N PRO A 647 8.19 27.27 15.22
CA PRO A 647 8.06 26.84 13.84
C PRO A 647 8.78 27.81 12.90
N ALA A 648 9.40 27.28 11.84
CA ALA A 648 10.04 28.13 10.83
C ALA A 648 9.02 29.14 10.27
N ALA A 649 9.45 30.38 10.06
CA ALA A 649 8.57 31.41 9.54
C ALA A 649 7.95 30.97 8.20
N ARG A 650 6.64 31.17 8.06
CA ARG A 650 5.88 30.87 6.82
C ARG A 650 6.61 31.52 5.64
N GLN A 651 7.03 30.72 4.67
CA GLN A 651 7.28 31.24 3.33
C GLN A 651 5.90 31.44 2.69
N GLY A 652 5.51 32.70 2.54
CA GLY A 652 4.24 33.16 2.01
C GLY A 652 4.03 32.78 0.55
#